data_d80de215187ad989b3dddc25c783c2de
#
_entry.id   d80de215187ad989b3dddc25c783c2de
#
_cell.length_a   1.000
_cell.length_b   1.000
_cell.length_c   1.000
_cell.angle_alpha   90.00
_cell.angle_beta   90.00
_cell.angle_gamma   90.00
#
_symmetry.space_group_name_H-M   'P 1'
#
loop_
_entity.id
_entity.type
_entity.pdbx_description
1 polymer ?
#
loop_
_entity_poly.entity_id
_entity_poly.type
_entity_poly.pdbx_seq_one_letter_code
_entity_poly.pdbx_strand_id
1 'polypeptide(L)'
;MALLSAGVSMAVAQTPPRGRLVVTVIDQTGAVLQSAPVTVTGQDDATQAAGARIVATSPVGVAAIDGLVPGRYTIQVEFPGFETAVIRGLRIRAGETRRTVLLQLAKFDAEVNVAREKQAAALDPLGAAFSTVLTREQIAALPDDPDEMERVLKAMAPPGATIRIDGFTGGKLPPKSQIRSIRLPRMDMMAAQNHGGLSGAMHIDIMTQPGMGPMRGGVDFAFRDDALNARNPFAPVKGDEGLQRYGASLSGTIRPNRSSYSATVQRGVQYDTGNLLAAVPGGTRAEPVRQPMETFAVTGRFDQAITKDHAARFSFQRSSVMRRNQGIGGYDLPERAYSSDAADNLFRASENGPLGRRFFIESRLQVRWSGSENRSATEAQTFRVLDAFTSGGAQQSGGTRATEFELASDLDYVRGRHSWRTGFLLEGGRYHSNETSNYLGTFSFSSMTDYLAGRPATYTRRIGDPDVRYSNLQAGFYIQDDYRVVRSVMLSYGVRYEAQTLVHDQNNFSPRVSVTWSPLKSGRTTFRGGWGFFEDWLGTGTYRQTIQVDGFRQRELNILSPGYPDPGVAGTTPPTNRYLLDGDLVLPGSMSLNAGIDQQVVGSLRVNATYTYRRGRNLLRGRNLNAPVAGVRPDPAFSNVVEVQADAASRAHSVNVGANMILLNWHRTFFAANYAYTRSDSNATGAFSLPASGDALDQEWGPVAPRHRFGGQFSTQIIRDLGVSISARVQSGSPYNITTGVDNNRDGVFNDRPAGVGRNAATTAGQWDLGARVSYAIGFGKRAQTGGGGGGTQVMVAIGGPGGGMPMGGLSVSGADSKRFRLEFYASAQNVTNRRNYAGYSGVMTSPFFGQPTTVLNPRKFELGMRFGF
;
A
#
# COMPACT_ATOMS: atom_id res chain seq x y z
N MET A 1 9.46 95.60 -60.01
CA MET A 1 9.44 94.26 -60.52
C MET A 1 10.33 93.45 -59.62
N ALA A 2 9.71 92.67 -58.78
CA ALA A 2 10.40 91.87 -57.75
C ALA A 2 10.36 90.42 -58.22
N LEU A 3 11.51 89.76 -58.19
CA LEU A 3 11.61 88.31 -58.38
C LEU A 3 11.88 87.62 -56.99
N LEU A 4 10.93 86.79 -56.53
CA LEU A 4 11.09 85.90 -55.40
C LEU A 4 11.92 84.67 -55.82
N SER A 5 13.03 84.42 -55.09
CA SER A 5 13.71 83.13 -55.08
C SER A 5 13.29 82.26 -53.89
N ALA A 6 12.56 81.24 -54.14
CA ALA A 6 12.21 80.21 -53.13
C ALA A 6 13.40 79.29 -52.85
N GLY A 7 14.01 79.41 -51.67
CA GLY A 7 14.99 78.39 -51.19
C GLY A 7 14.35 77.16 -50.66
N VAL A 8 14.65 75.97 -51.25
CA VAL A 8 14.26 74.62 -50.79
C VAL A 8 15.28 74.17 -49.71
N SER A 9 14.85 74.22 -48.47
CA SER A 9 15.62 73.58 -47.35
C SER A 9 15.45 72.07 -47.37
N MET A 10 16.48 71.32 -47.73
CA MET A 10 16.53 69.91 -47.49
C MET A 10 16.62 69.61 -45.95
N ALA A 11 15.57 69.05 -45.42
CA ALA A 11 15.58 68.52 -44.05
C ALA A 11 16.38 67.24 -44.06
N VAL A 12 17.57 67.30 -43.45
CA VAL A 12 18.35 66.09 -43.10
C VAL A 12 17.61 65.29 -42.02
N ALA A 13 17.07 64.13 -42.38
CA ALA A 13 16.44 63.19 -41.42
C ALA A 13 17.48 62.74 -40.42
N GLN A 14 17.42 63.26 -39.20
CA GLN A 14 18.23 62.75 -38.09
C GLN A 14 17.84 61.29 -37.81
N THR A 15 18.77 60.35 -37.96
CA THR A 15 18.59 58.95 -37.56
C THR A 15 18.34 58.90 -36.06
N PRO A 16 17.25 58.29 -35.60
CA PRO A 16 16.95 58.22 -34.15
C PRO A 16 18.13 57.58 -33.37
N PRO A 17 18.49 58.15 -32.22
CA PRO A 17 19.62 57.66 -31.44
C PRO A 17 19.37 56.19 -31.02
N ARG A 18 20.30 55.26 -31.37
CA ARG A 18 20.19 53.84 -31.08
C ARG A 18 20.89 53.52 -29.75
N GLY A 19 20.37 52.47 -29.04
CA GLY A 19 20.97 51.93 -27.83
C GLY A 19 21.98 50.81 -28.11
N ARG A 20 22.92 50.67 -27.22
CA ARG A 20 23.88 49.55 -27.15
C ARG A 20 23.63 48.79 -25.85
N LEU A 21 23.52 47.45 -25.90
CA LEU A 21 23.40 46.57 -24.75
C LEU A 21 24.69 45.76 -24.60
N VAL A 22 25.31 45.82 -23.41
CA VAL A 22 26.49 45.01 -23.05
C VAL A 22 26.07 44.07 -21.95
N VAL A 23 26.12 42.78 -22.26
CA VAL A 23 25.76 41.67 -21.32
C VAL A 23 27.02 40.94 -20.90
N THR A 24 27.32 40.91 -19.60
CA THR A 24 28.37 40.07 -19.03
C THR A 24 27.72 38.82 -18.45
N VAL A 25 28.14 37.61 -18.87
CA VAL A 25 27.60 36.35 -18.38
C VAL A 25 28.62 35.68 -17.46
N ILE A 26 28.21 35.43 -16.22
CA ILE A 26 29.04 34.81 -15.19
C ILE A 26 28.33 33.61 -14.57
N ASP A 27 29.10 32.70 -14.02
CA ASP A 27 28.59 31.58 -13.20
C ASP A 27 28.49 31.96 -11.70
N GLN A 28 28.07 31.01 -10.86
CA GLN A 28 27.90 31.20 -9.41
C GLN A 28 29.23 31.47 -8.67
N THR A 29 30.37 31.16 -9.27
CA THR A 29 31.69 31.43 -8.71
C THR A 29 32.23 32.78 -9.11
N GLY A 30 31.52 33.50 -10.00
CA GLY A 30 31.93 34.76 -10.58
C GLY A 30 32.84 34.57 -11.83
N ALA A 31 33.06 33.32 -12.27
CA ALA A 31 33.82 33.05 -13.48
C ALA A 31 32.99 33.40 -14.74
N VAL A 32 33.64 34.03 -15.71
CA VAL A 32 32.99 34.43 -16.97
C VAL A 32 32.75 33.25 -17.87
N LEU A 33 31.58 33.19 -18.51
CA LEU A 33 31.20 32.14 -19.46
C LEU A 33 31.43 32.62 -20.90
N GLN A 34 32.39 32.00 -21.58
CA GLN A 34 32.71 32.28 -22.98
C GLN A 34 31.77 31.49 -23.93
N SER A 35 31.50 32.06 -25.10
CA SER A 35 30.65 31.45 -26.13
C SER A 35 29.20 31.17 -25.68
N ALA A 36 28.70 31.82 -24.65
CA ALA A 36 27.33 31.70 -24.22
C ALA A 36 26.38 32.49 -25.14
N PRO A 37 25.39 31.90 -25.81
CA PRO A 37 24.46 32.66 -26.66
C PRO A 37 23.53 33.52 -25.84
N VAL A 38 23.54 34.81 -26.11
CA VAL A 38 22.66 35.82 -25.54
C VAL A 38 21.61 36.20 -26.57
N THR A 39 20.36 35.85 -26.33
CA THR A 39 19.22 36.16 -27.18
C THR A 39 18.50 37.40 -26.63
N VAL A 40 18.32 38.42 -27.49
CA VAL A 40 17.63 39.66 -27.12
C VAL A 40 16.39 39.83 -28.01
N THR A 41 15.21 39.88 -27.38
CA THR A 41 13.91 39.96 -28.08
C THR A 41 13.16 41.22 -27.60
N GLY A 42 12.65 42.03 -28.52
CA GLY A 42 11.82 43.18 -28.20
C GLY A 42 10.47 42.79 -27.60
N GLN A 43 9.95 43.62 -26.69
CA GLN A 43 8.61 43.44 -26.07
C GLN A 43 7.55 44.43 -26.53
N ASP A 44 7.95 45.62 -27.00
CA ASP A 44 7.06 46.64 -27.50
C ASP A 44 6.97 46.55 -29.04
N ASP A 45 5.87 46.95 -29.68
CA ASP A 45 5.67 46.87 -31.13
C ASP A 45 6.83 47.47 -31.93
N ALA A 46 7.36 48.62 -31.49
CA ALA A 46 8.53 49.27 -32.12
C ALA A 46 9.85 48.45 -31.98
N THR A 47 9.98 47.64 -30.93
CA THR A 47 11.18 46.81 -30.67
C THR A 47 11.07 45.39 -31.26
N GLN A 48 9.84 44.88 -31.43
CA GLN A 48 9.56 43.56 -32.03
C GLN A 48 9.85 43.52 -33.54
N ALA A 49 9.62 44.63 -34.22
CA ALA A 49 9.87 44.76 -35.65
C ALA A 49 11.32 44.48 -36.08
N ALA A 50 12.27 44.56 -35.13
CA ALA A 50 13.69 44.28 -35.37
C ALA A 50 14.09 42.80 -35.26
N GLY A 51 13.13 41.90 -34.86
CA GLY A 51 13.38 40.48 -34.68
C GLY A 51 14.27 40.17 -33.46
N ALA A 52 14.42 38.86 -33.16
CA ALA A 52 15.33 38.40 -32.11
C ALA A 52 16.79 38.44 -32.59
N ARG A 53 17.68 38.96 -31.76
CA ARG A 53 19.14 38.98 -32.03
C ARG A 53 19.86 38.05 -31.10
N ILE A 54 20.78 37.22 -31.63
CA ILE A 54 21.58 36.28 -30.87
C ILE A 54 23.04 36.67 -31.05
N VAL A 55 23.74 36.88 -29.92
CA VAL A 55 25.18 37.19 -29.89
C VAL A 55 25.86 36.29 -28.85
N ALA A 56 26.92 35.60 -29.24
CA ALA A 56 27.70 34.81 -28.30
C ALA A 56 28.64 35.70 -27.46
N THR A 57 28.89 35.32 -26.22
CA THR A 57 29.85 36.02 -25.35
C THR A 57 31.30 35.80 -25.83
N SER A 58 32.11 36.86 -25.76
CA SER A 58 33.54 36.83 -26.03
C SER A 58 34.32 35.97 -25.02
N PRO A 59 35.65 35.73 -25.20
CA PRO A 59 36.49 35.04 -24.22
C PRO A 59 36.50 35.66 -22.82
N VAL A 60 36.14 36.94 -22.71
CA VAL A 60 35.97 37.62 -21.42
C VAL A 60 34.52 37.66 -20.93
N GLY A 61 33.65 36.78 -21.49
CA GLY A 61 32.27 36.59 -21.06
C GLY A 61 31.31 37.74 -21.40
N VAL A 62 31.61 38.59 -22.36
CA VAL A 62 30.84 39.78 -22.70
C VAL A 62 30.24 39.68 -24.11
N ALA A 63 28.94 39.88 -24.23
CA ALA A 63 28.21 40.02 -25.47
C ALA A 63 27.80 41.51 -25.66
N ALA A 64 28.15 42.14 -26.78
CA ALA A 64 27.77 43.50 -27.13
C ALA A 64 26.74 43.47 -28.28
N ILE A 65 25.59 44.05 -28.10
CA ILE A 65 24.49 44.11 -29.06
C ILE A 65 24.24 45.60 -29.39
N ASP A 66 24.63 46.02 -30.54
CA ASP A 66 24.57 47.39 -31.03
C ASP A 66 23.27 47.66 -31.84
N GLY A 67 22.86 48.92 -31.95
CA GLY A 67 21.81 49.36 -32.84
C GLY A 67 20.41 48.98 -32.41
N LEU A 68 20.17 48.82 -31.10
CA LEU A 68 18.84 48.53 -30.54
C LEU A 68 17.98 49.77 -30.49
N VAL A 69 16.70 49.67 -30.86
CA VAL A 69 15.71 50.73 -30.73
C VAL A 69 15.44 50.90 -29.22
N PRO A 70 15.41 52.15 -28.69
CA PRO A 70 15.03 52.39 -27.31
C PRO A 70 13.65 51.84 -27.01
N GLY A 71 13.51 51.00 -25.94
CA GLY A 71 12.29 50.26 -25.55
C GLY A 71 12.56 49.15 -24.59
N ARG A 72 11.57 48.25 -24.43
CA ARG A 72 11.66 47.08 -23.53
C ARG A 72 12.08 45.84 -24.27
N TYR A 73 12.98 45.07 -23.63
CA TYR A 73 13.54 43.83 -24.19
C TYR A 73 13.52 42.71 -23.16
N THR A 74 13.45 41.48 -23.65
CA THR A 74 13.77 40.25 -22.92
C THR A 74 15.17 39.78 -23.32
N ILE A 75 16.00 39.50 -22.31
CA ILE A 75 17.30 38.84 -22.52
C ILE A 75 17.16 37.38 -22.06
N GLN A 76 17.56 36.44 -22.89
CA GLN A 76 17.63 35.03 -22.57
C GLN A 76 19.06 34.53 -22.84
N VAL A 77 19.62 33.83 -21.86
CA VAL A 77 20.94 33.22 -21.97
C VAL A 77 20.84 31.74 -21.66
N GLU A 78 21.26 30.92 -22.60
CA GLU A 78 21.30 29.48 -22.47
C GLU A 78 22.75 29.00 -22.60
N PHE A 79 23.18 28.11 -21.71
CA PHE A 79 24.51 27.51 -21.80
C PHE A 79 24.47 26.08 -21.30
N PRO A 80 25.12 25.12 -22.00
CA PRO A 80 25.12 23.71 -21.59
C PRO A 80 25.63 23.53 -20.16
N GLY A 81 24.84 22.85 -19.32
CA GLY A 81 25.17 22.65 -17.90
C GLY A 81 24.68 23.74 -16.96
N PHE A 82 23.97 24.76 -17.45
CA PHE A 82 23.41 25.86 -16.66
C PHE A 82 21.90 26.01 -16.87
N GLU A 83 21.21 26.56 -15.88
CA GLU A 83 19.80 26.93 -16.02
C GLU A 83 19.68 28.14 -16.95
N THR A 84 18.69 28.11 -17.84
CA THR A 84 18.39 29.26 -18.72
C THR A 84 18.03 30.49 -17.90
N ALA A 85 18.81 31.57 -18.03
CA ALA A 85 18.50 32.82 -17.39
C ALA A 85 17.65 33.69 -18.31
N VAL A 86 16.53 34.21 -17.81
CA VAL A 86 15.61 35.12 -18.54
C VAL A 86 15.39 36.40 -17.75
N ILE A 87 15.79 37.54 -18.30
CA ILE A 87 15.51 38.88 -17.78
C ILE A 87 14.46 39.55 -18.68
N ARG A 88 13.28 39.74 -18.15
CA ARG A 88 12.16 40.38 -18.86
C ARG A 88 12.03 41.86 -18.50
N GLY A 89 11.54 42.67 -19.44
CA GLY A 89 11.21 44.07 -19.21
C GLY A 89 12.44 44.99 -19.06
N LEU A 90 13.62 44.58 -19.53
CA LEU A 90 14.80 45.43 -19.51
C LEU A 90 14.59 46.66 -20.43
N ARG A 91 14.62 47.82 -19.87
CA ARG A 91 14.48 49.08 -20.61
C ARG A 91 15.84 49.54 -21.15
N ILE A 92 15.98 49.52 -22.46
CA ILE A 92 17.15 50.06 -23.16
C ILE A 92 16.86 51.48 -23.58
N ARG A 93 17.81 52.38 -23.26
CA ARG A 93 17.77 53.80 -23.65
C ARG A 93 18.79 54.08 -24.74
N ALA A 94 18.74 55.22 -25.37
CA ALA A 94 19.82 55.68 -26.20
C ALA A 94 21.13 55.79 -25.39
N GLY A 95 22.22 55.23 -25.93
CA GLY A 95 23.48 55.08 -25.23
C GLY A 95 23.74 53.60 -24.76
N GLU A 96 24.73 53.44 -23.89
CA GLU A 96 25.14 52.09 -23.45
C GLU A 96 24.39 51.66 -22.17
N THR A 97 23.80 50.48 -22.22
CA THR A 97 23.17 49.80 -21.08
C THR A 97 23.98 48.54 -20.75
N ARG A 98 24.50 48.40 -19.51
CA ARG A 98 25.23 47.23 -19.05
C ARG A 98 24.37 46.35 -18.15
N ARG A 99 24.50 45.00 -18.32
CA ARG A 99 23.82 44.03 -17.47
C ARG A 99 24.72 42.82 -17.23
N THR A 100 24.79 42.39 -15.98
CA THR A 100 25.40 41.09 -15.63
C THR A 100 24.29 40.05 -15.48
N VAL A 101 24.47 38.92 -16.15
CA VAL A 101 23.58 37.76 -16.07
C VAL A 101 24.32 36.65 -15.35
N LEU A 102 23.82 36.23 -14.20
CA LEU A 102 24.34 35.13 -13.45
C LEU A 102 23.62 33.86 -13.95
N LEU A 103 24.36 32.90 -14.52
CA LEU A 103 23.87 31.58 -14.83
C LEU A 103 24.09 30.65 -13.64
N GLN A 104 23.02 30.06 -13.18
CA GLN A 104 23.08 29.01 -12.16
C GLN A 104 23.37 27.69 -12.85
N LEU A 105 24.26 26.87 -12.27
CA LEU A 105 24.44 25.49 -12.71
C LEU A 105 23.09 24.79 -12.74
N ALA A 106 22.79 24.10 -13.85
CA ALA A 106 21.59 23.30 -13.94
C ALA A 106 21.60 22.34 -12.76
N LYS A 107 20.60 22.46 -11.89
CA LYS A 107 20.45 21.52 -10.78
C LYS A 107 20.33 20.15 -11.38
N PHE A 108 21.25 19.29 -11.02
CA PHE A 108 21.24 17.91 -11.47
C PHE A 108 20.15 17.15 -10.75
N ASP A 109 18.93 17.25 -11.26
CA ASP A 109 17.75 16.53 -10.82
C ASP A 109 17.56 15.30 -11.72
N ALA A 110 18.56 14.41 -11.81
CA ALA A 110 18.39 13.14 -12.54
C ALA A 110 17.23 12.31 -11.98
N GLU A 111 17.04 12.34 -10.66
CA GLU A 111 15.88 11.71 -10.00
C GLU A 111 14.59 12.53 -10.20
N VAL A 112 14.70 13.85 -10.37
CA VAL A 112 13.58 14.76 -10.57
C VAL A 112 13.08 14.74 -12.01
N ASN A 113 13.92 14.54 -13.02
CA ASN A 113 13.46 14.44 -14.40
C ASN A 113 12.71 13.12 -14.66
N VAL A 114 13.23 11.99 -14.18
CA VAL A 114 12.55 10.70 -14.29
C VAL A 114 11.30 10.66 -13.42
N ALA A 115 11.33 11.25 -12.22
CA ALA A 115 10.14 11.39 -11.39
C ALA A 115 9.17 12.43 -11.97
N ARG A 116 9.62 13.48 -12.64
CA ARG A 116 8.75 14.42 -13.39
C ARG A 116 8.16 13.78 -14.63
N GLU A 117 8.90 12.98 -15.38
CA GLU A 117 8.36 12.26 -16.54
C GLU A 117 7.43 11.12 -16.10
N LYS A 118 7.76 10.36 -15.06
CA LYS A 118 6.82 9.41 -14.43
C LYS A 118 5.63 10.12 -13.78
N GLN A 119 5.80 11.30 -13.20
CA GLN A 119 4.74 12.11 -12.63
C GLN A 119 3.95 12.84 -13.71
N ALA A 120 4.56 13.28 -14.80
CA ALA A 120 3.89 13.81 -15.99
C ALA A 120 3.18 12.71 -16.78
N ALA A 121 3.77 11.53 -16.92
CA ALA A 121 3.12 10.33 -17.44
C ALA A 121 2.00 9.84 -16.51
N ALA A 122 2.17 9.97 -15.19
CA ALA A 122 1.14 9.68 -14.20
C ALA A 122 0.01 10.72 -14.17
N LEU A 123 0.23 11.91 -14.70
CA LEU A 123 -0.74 13.00 -14.84
C LEU A 123 -1.30 13.11 -16.27
N ASP A 124 -0.76 12.36 -17.24
CA ASP A 124 -1.35 12.20 -18.56
C ASP A 124 -2.77 11.61 -18.39
N PRO A 125 -3.83 12.26 -18.88
CA PRO A 125 -5.19 11.75 -18.79
C PRO A 125 -5.35 10.34 -19.36
N LEU A 126 -4.49 9.92 -20.27
CA LEU A 126 -4.49 8.59 -20.86
C LEU A 126 -3.67 7.57 -20.02
N GLY A 127 -2.65 8.01 -19.27
CA GLY A 127 -1.80 7.14 -18.45
C GLY A 127 -2.12 7.19 -16.95
N ALA A 128 -2.42 8.39 -16.42
CA ALA A 128 -2.58 8.62 -14.97
C ALA A 128 -3.98 8.42 -14.43
N ALA A 129 -4.92 8.24 -15.28
CA ALA A 129 -6.33 8.19 -14.91
C ALA A 129 -6.71 6.99 -14.03
N PHE A 130 -5.79 6.04 -13.75
CA PHE A 130 -6.02 4.86 -12.91
C PHE A 130 -5.55 4.99 -11.46
N SER A 131 -4.97 6.12 -11.09
CA SER A 131 -4.48 6.32 -9.73
C SER A 131 -4.81 7.70 -9.18
N THR A 132 -4.99 7.79 -7.87
CA THR A 132 -5.06 9.06 -7.15
C THR A 132 -3.76 9.25 -6.40
N VAL A 133 -3.05 10.32 -6.70
CA VAL A 133 -1.86 10.70 -5.92
C VAL A 133 -2.30 11.61 -4.79
N LEU A 134 -2.02 11.22 -3.54
CA LEU A 134 -2.30 12.05 -2.37
C LEU A 134 -1.29 13.19 -2.30
N THR A 135 -1.77 14.40 -2.05
CA THR A 135 -0.94 15.59 -1.82
C THR A 135 -0.29 15.54 -0.43
N ARG A 136 0.66 16.42 -0.16
CA ARG A 136 1.33 16.53 1.15
C ARG A 136 0.32 16.81 2.27
N GLU A 137 -0.67 17.65 2.02
CA GLU A 137 -1.73 17.98 2.98
C GLU A 137 -2.61 16.76 3.28
N GLN A 138 -2.91 15.96 2.26
CA GLN A 138 -3.67 14.72 2.40
C GLN A 138 -2.89 13.68 3.20
N ILE A 139 -1.59 13.55 2.94
CA ILE A 139 -0.70 12.68 3.72
C ILE A 139 -0.60 13.16 5.17
N ALA A 140 -0.50 14.46 5.40
CA ALA A 140 -0.48 15.03 6.75
C ALA A 140 -1.78 14.76 7.53
N ALA A 141 -2.92 14.67 6.83
CA ALA A 141 -4.23 14.38 7.42
C ALA A 141 -4.46 12.90 7.76
N LEU A 142 -3.63 11.99 7.25
CA LEU A 142 -3.70 10.57 7.61
C LEU A 142 -3.39 10.35 9.09
N PRO A 143 -3.82 9.21 9.69
CA PRO A 143 -3.42 8.84 11.03
C PRO A 143 -1.90 8.79 11.21
N ASP A 144 -1.43 9.09 12.41
CA ASP A 144 -0.02 9.02 12.75
C ASP A 144 0.42 7.61 13.16
N ASP A 145 -0.51 6.80 13.61
CA ASP A 145 -0.30 5.38 13.84
C ASP A 145 -0.14 4.64 12.51
N PRO A 146 0.97 3.90 12.29
CA PRO A 146 1.22 3.22 11.03
C PRO A 146 0.15 2.18 10.68
N ASP A 147 -0.35 1.43 11.66
CA ASP A 147 -1.34 0.38 11.43
C ASP A 147 -2.72 0.99 11.11
N GLU A 148 -3.05 2.13 11.74
CA GLU A 148 -4.27 2.87 11.42
C GLU A 148 -4.13 3.56 10.06
N MET A 149 -2.98 4.13 9.74
CA MET A 149 -2.70 4.70 8.42
C MET A 149 -2.85 3.64 7.33
N GLU A 150 -2.33 2.43 7.54
CA GLU A 150 -2.50 1.31 6.62
C GLU A 150 -3.98 0.96 6.43
N ARG A 151 -4.75 0.88 7.52
CA ARG A 151 -6.20 0.61 7.47
C ARG A 151 -6.95 1.67 6.69
N VAL A 152 -6.62 2.95 6.90
CA VAL A 152 -7.23 4.07 6.16
C VAL A 152 -6.88 4.00 4.68
N LEU A 153 -5.61 3.79 4.33
CA LEU A 153 -5.17 3.67 2.94
C LEU A 153 -5.86 2.50 2.23
N LYS A 154 -5.95 1.34 2.88
CA LYS A 154 -6.67 0.16 2.35
C LYS A 154 -8.17 0.40 2.21
N ALA A 155 -8.78 1.21 3.09
CA ALA A 155 -10.20 1.58 2.98
C ALA A 155 -10.46 2.57 1.82
N MET A 156 -9.47 3.38 1.44
CA MET A 156 -9.54 4.30 0.31
C MET A 156 -9.24 3.62 -1.03
N ALA A 157 -8.66 2.43 -1.01
CA ALA A 157 -8.33 1.63 -2.18
C ALA A 157 -9.38 0.53 -2.43
N PRO A 158 -9.44 -0.06 -3.63
CA PRO A 158 -10.25 -1.24 -3.88
C PRO A 158 -9.88 -2.41 -2.97
N PRO A 159 -10.85 -3.28 -2.60
CA PRO A 159 -10.58 -4.44 -1.74
C PRO A 159 -9.45 -5.32 -2.27
N GLY A 160 -8.54 -5.73 -1.40
CA GLY A 160 -7.40 -6.58 -1.74
C GLY A 160 -6.15 -5.84 -2.22
N ALA A 161 -6.14 -4.50 -2.22
CA ALA A 161 -4.94 -3.74 -2.56
C ALA A 161 -3.82 -3.99 -1.53
N THR A 162 -2.60 -4.22 -2.04
CA THR A 162 -1.37 -4.39 -1.25
C THR A 162 -0.56 -3.11 -1.24
N ILE A 163 0.28 -2.91 -0.22
CA ILE A 163 1.12 -1.72 -0.11
C ILE A 163 2.52 -2.05 -0.63
N ARG A 164 3.03 -1.17 -1.50
CA ARG A 164 4.44 -1.16 -1.93
C ARG A 164 5.11 0.14 -1.46
N ILE A 165 6.33 0.01 -0.98
CA ILE A 165 7.16 1.14 -0.54
C ILE A 165 8.38 1.18 -1.47
N ASP A 166 8.52 2.27 -2.22
CA ASP A 166 9.58 2.45 -3.23
C ASP A 166 9.70 1.27 -4.21
N GLY A 167 8.54 0.71 -4.63
CA GLY A 167 8.46 -0.42 -5.57
C GLY A 167 8.52 -1.81 -4.95
N PHE A 168 8.82 -1.93 -3.66
CA PHE A 168 8.93 -3.22 -2.96
C PHE A 168 7.68 -3.55 -2.15
N THR A 169 7.30 -4.82 -2.10
CA THR A 169 6.21 -5.31 -1.26
C THR A 169 6.71 -5.58 0.17
N GLY A 170 5.87 -5.28 1.17
CA GLY A 170 6.19 -5.53 2.58
C GLY A 170 7.02 -4.44 3.25
N GLY A 171 7.37 -4.67 4.52
CA GLY A 171 8.02 -3.70 5.41
C GLY A 171 7.03 -2.82 6.17
N LYS A 172 7.52 -2.12 7.21
CA LYS A 172 6.72 -1.16 7.97
C LYS A 172 6.53 0.15 7.20
N LEU A 173 5.36 0.76 7.34
CA LEU A 173 5.11 2.08 6.76
C LEU A 173 6.08 3.12 7.31
N PRO A 174 6.64 3.97 6.43
CA PRO A 174 7.50 5.08 6.86
C PRO A 174 6.67 6.15 7.58
N PRO A 175 7.29 6.92 8.49
CA PRO A 175 6.63 8.09 9.08
C PRO A 175 6.18 9.07 7.99
N LYS A 176 5.06 9.76 8.21
CA LYS A 176 4.50 10.73 7.24
C LYS A 176 5.53 11.76 6.76
N SER A 177 6.46 12.17 7.62
CA SER A 177 7.55 13.11 7.28
C SER A 177 8.50 12.60 6.20
N GLN A 178 8.60 11.29 6.01
CA GLN A 178 9.43 10.66 4.98
C GLN A 178 8.66 10.29 3.72
N ILE A 179 7.34 10.42 3.72
CA ILE A 179 6.52 10.12 2.55
C ILE A 179 6.52 11.32 1.60
N ARG A 180 6.90 11.09 0.34
CA ARG A 180 6.82 12.06 -0.74
C ARG A 180 5.44 12.09 -1.37
N SER A 181 4.92 10.91 -1.71
CA SER A 181 3.62 10.74 -2.34
C SER A 181 3.06 9.37 -2.04
N ILE A 182 1.75 9.26 -2.02
CA ILE A 182 1.03 7.99 -1.96
C ILE A 182 0.14 7.93 -3.20
N ARG A 183 0.31 6.89 -3.99
CA ARG A 183 -0.53 6.61 -5.15
C ARG A 183 -1.53 5.52 -4.76
N LEU A 184 -2.81 5.85 -4.78
CA LEU A 184 -3.90 4.89 -4.59
C LEU A 184 -4.28 4.32 -5.95
N PRO A 185 -4.25 2.99 -6.15
CA PRO A 185 -4.64 2.37 -7.40
C PRO A 185 -6.15 2.54 -7.59
N ARG A 186 -6.55 2.79 -8.81
CA ARG A 186 -7.96 2.74 -9.17
C ARG A 186 -8.26 1.63 -10.17
N MET A 187 -7.39 1.35 -11.14
CA MET A 187 -7.61 0.31 -12.15
C MET A 187 -6.36 -0.08 -12.99
N ASP A 188 -5.17 0.04 -12.45
CA ASP A 188 -3.95 -0.41 -13.16
C ASP A 188 -3.73 -1.94 -13.09
N MET A 189 -4.84 -2.68 -12.97
CA MET A 189 -4.82 -4.14 -12.84
C MET A 189 -4.31 -4.84 -14.10
N MET A 190 -4.50 -4.21 -15.28
CA MET A 190 -4.23 -4.87 -16.57
C MET A 190 -2.77 -4.75 -17.02
N ALA A 191 -1.90 -4.06 -16.26
CA ALA A 191 -0.49 -4.04 -16.59
C ALA A 191 0.13 -5.44 -16.44
N ALA A 192 0.81 -5.92 -17.47
CA ALA A 192 1.45 -7.24 -17.47
C ALA A 192 2.60 -7.33 -16.44
N GLN A 193 3.15 -6.19 -16.02
CA GLN A 193 4.10 -6.06 -14.94
C GLN A 193 3.57 -6.58 -13.60
N ASN A 194 2.28 -6.46 -13.33
CA ASN A 194 1.70 -6.80 -12.03
C ASN A 194 1.53 -8.31 -11.91
N HIS A 195 2.09 -8.89 -10.84
CA HIS A 195 1.85 -10.26 -10.41
C HIS A 195 0.59 -10.32 -9.54
N GLY A 196 -0.07 -11.48 -9.52
CA GLY A 196 -1.16 -11.82 -8.62
C GLY A 196 -2.55 -11.81 -9.23
N GLY A 197 -3.37 -12.74 -8.76
CA GLY A 197 -4.69 -13.05 -9.28
C GLY A 197 -5.82 -12.42 -8.50
N LEU A 198 -6.28 -13.08 -7.44
CA LEU A 198 -7.50 -12.70 -6.72
C LEU A 198 -7.37 -11.41 -5.92
N SER A 199 -6.19 -11.05 -5.45
CA SER A 199 -5.94 -9.89 -4.59
C SER A 199 -4.68 -9.10 -4.93
N GLY A 200 -3.78 -9.60 -5.76
CA GLY A 200 -2.40 -9.11 -5.87
C GLY A 200 -2.12 -8.04 -6.92
N ALA A 201 -3.02 -7.80 -7.87
CA ALA A 201 -2.73 -6.90 -9.00
C ALA A 201 -2.88 -5.40 -8.70
N MET A 202 -3.37 -5.02 -7.52
CA MET A 202 -3.57 -3.62 -7.13
C MET A 202 -2.60 -3.21 -6.03
N HIS A 203 -1.83 -2.14 -6.27
CA HIS A 203 -0.85 -1.67 -5.30
C HIS A 203 -1.10 -0.22 -4.90
N ILE A 204 -1.05 0.03 -3.59
CA ILE A 204 -0.91 1.37 -3.01
C ILE A 204 0.58 1.66 -3.00
N ASP A 205 1.05 2.53 -3.90
CA ASP A 205 2.48 2.85 -3.99
C ASP A 205 2.82 4.03 -3.10
N ILE A 206 3.68 3.81 -2.14
CA ILE A 206 4.23 4.83 -1.26
C ILE A 206 5.65 5.14 -1.73
N MET A 207 5.85 6.37 -2.17
CA MET A 207 7.17 6.88 -2.55
C MET A 207 7.75 7.69 -1.41
N THR A 208 8.94 7.34 -0.97
CA THR A 208 9.63 8.08 0.09
C THR A 208 10.41 9.28 -0.44
N GLN A 209 10.62 10.28 0.43
CA GLN A 209 11.39 11.47 0.06
C GLN A 209 12.89 11.12 0.00
N PRO A 210 13.63 11.59 -1.02
CA PRO A 210 15.10 11.54 -0.99
C PRO A 210 15.61 12.40 0.17
N GLY A 211 16.70 11.97 0.78
CA GLY A 211 17.35 12.72 1.88
C GLY A 211 18.06 14.00 1.45
N MET A 212 17.88 14.45 0.19
CA MET A 212 18.58 15.61 -0.36
C MET A 212 18.10 16.95 0.23
N GLY A 213 19.01 17.88 0.39
CA GLY A 213 18.77 19.21 0.93
C GLY A 213 19.49 19.46 2.26
N PRO A 214 19.20 20.57 2.95
CA PRO A 214 19.76 20.83 4.27
C PRO A 214 19.34 19.74 5.25
N MET A 215 20.15 19.53 6.28
CA MET A 215 19.84 18.58 7.34
C MET A 215 18.47 18.90 7.97
N ARG A 216 17.63 17.88 8.02
CA ARG A 216 16.28 17.94 8.60
C ARG A 216 16.11 16.77 9.55
N GLY A 217 15.43 17.01 10.62
CA GLY A 217 15.12 15.97 11.57
C GLY A 217 13.82 16.23 12.30
N GLY A 218 13.44 15.26 13.11
CA GLY A 218 12.26 15.43 13.94
C GLY A 218 12.19 14.35 15.00
N VAL A 219 11.47 14.66 16.04
CA VAL A 219 11.07 13.71 17.08
C VAL A 219 9.55 13.75 17.21
N ASP A 220 8.96 12.60 17.45
CA ASP A 220 7.53 12.44 17.69
C ASP A 220 7.29 11.62 18.96
N PHE A 221 6.23 11.98 19.63
CA PHE A 221 5.72 11.28 20.80
C PHE A 221 4.21 11.15 20.69
N ALA A 222 3.67 9.97 21.01
CA ALA A 222 2.25 9.74 21.12
C ALA A 222 1.93 8.99 22.41
N PHE A 223 0.81 9.33 23.00
CA PHE A 223 0.35 8.79 24.27
C PHE A 223 -1.15 8.49 24.23
N ARG A 224 -1.53 7.37 24.80
CA ARG A 224 -2.93 6.97 25.03
C ARG A 224 -3.04 6.39 26.43
N ASP A 225 -4.14 6.68 27.08
CA ASP A 225 -4.45 6.20 28.42
C ASP A 225 -5.88 5.68 28.45
N ASP A 226 -6.12 4.63 29.21
CA ASP A 226 -7.44 4.04 29.34
C ASP A 226 -8.47 5.04 29.94
N ALA A 227 -8.04 6.00 30.80
CA ALA A 227 -8.95 7.00 31.37
C ALA A 227 -9.78 7.73 30.33
N LEU A 228 -9.23 7.95 29.12
CA LEU A 228 -9.88 8.62 27.99
C LEU A 228 -10.65 7.65 27.07
N ASN A 229 -10.43 6.34 27.19
CA ASN A 229 -11.02 5.33 26.33
C ASN A 229 -12.41 4.88 26.84
N ALA A 230 -13.22 4.35 25.93
CA ALA A 230 -14.50 3.73 26.32
C ALA A 230 -14.29 2.28 26.77
N ARG A 231 -15.10 1.81 27.70
CA ARG A 231 -15.12 0.42 28.15
C ARG A 231 -15.63 -0.51 27.05
N ASN A 232 -15.04 -1.70 26.92
CA ASN A 232 -15.58 -2.77 26.13
C ASN A 232 -16.92 -3.27 26.76
N PRO A 233 -18.03 -3.29 26.02
CA PRO A 233 -19.34 -3.66 26.56
C PRO A 233 -19.43 -5.10 27.05
N PHE A 234 -18.57 -6.01 26.59
CA PHE A 234 -18.50 -7.40 27.07
C PHE A 234 -17.61 -7.58 28.30
N ALA A 235 -16.86 -6.56 28.71
CA ALA A 235 -16.07 -6.60 29.92
C ALA A 235 -16.84 -5.95 31.07
N PRO A 236 -17.00 -6.61 32.27
CA PRO A 236 -17.72 -6.07 33.41
C PRO A 236 -17.02 -4.83 33.98
N VAL A 237 -15.71 -4.80 33.94
CA VAL A 237 -14.85 -3.69 34.36
C VAL A 237 -14.07 -3.15 33.18
N LYS A 238 -13.61 -1.91 33.30
CA LYS A 238 -12.73 -1.30 32.29
C LYS A 238 -11.34 -1.95 32.40
N GLY A 239 -10.81 -2.41 31.27
CA GLY A 239 -9.47 -2.96 31.18
C GLY A 239 -8.41 -1.87 31.11
N ASP A 240 -7.17 -2.24 31.44
CA ASP A 240 -5.99 -1.39 31.34
C ASP A 240 -5.52 -1.29 29.87
N GLU A 241 -5.60 -0.10 29.31
CA GLU A 241 -5.18 0.19 27.92
C GLU A 241 -4.22 1.38 27.92
N GLY A 242 -3.15 1.28 27.16
CA GLY A 242 -2.16 2.35 27.04
C GLY A 242 -1.39 2.27 25.74
N LEU A 243 -0.84 3.41 25.32
CA LEU A 243 0.12 3.52 24.23
C LEU A 243 1.16 4.57 24.59
N GLN A 244 2.42 4.21 24.39
CA GLN A 244 3.52 5.16 24.35
C GLN A 244 4.34 4.87 23.08
N ARG A 245 4.44 5.86 22.21
CA ARG A 245 5.21 5.74 20.97
C ARG A 245 6.20 6.89 20.86
N TYR A 246 7.43 6.55 20.58
CA TYR A 246 8.54 7.46 20.40
C TYR A 246 9.13 7.27 19.02
N GLY A 247 9.39 8.36 18.33
CA GLY A 247 10.04 8.34 17.03
C GLY A 247 11.10 9.43 16.94
N ALA A 248 12.17 9.12 16.20
CA ALA A 248 13.17 10.09 15.80
C ALA A 248 13.55 9.86 14.34
N SER A 249 13.74 10.93 13.60
CA SER A 249 14.14 10.88 12.19
C SER A 249 15.20 11.93 11.90
N LEU A 250 16.13 11.60 11.00
CA LEU A 250 17.18 12.49 10.53
C LEU A 250 17.42 12.22 9.04
N SER A 251 17.57 13.27 8.25
CA SER A 251 17.90 13.16 6.83
C SER A 251 18.74 14.35 6.38
N GLY A 252 19.54 14.16 5.34
CA GLY A 252 20.39 15.22 4.82
C GLY A 252 21.27 14.79 3.66
N THR A 253 21.96 15.77 3.10
CA THR A 253 22.94 15.58 2.04
C THR A 253 24.30 15.25 2.63
N ILE A 254 24.96 14.20 2.12
CA ILE A 254 26.36 13.89 2.43
C ILE A 254 27.28 14.65 1.48
N ARG A 255 26.99 14.51 0.17
CA ARG A 255 27.69 15.27 -0.90
C ARG A 255 26.66 15.95 -1.79
N PRO A 256 26.73 17.27 -1.98
CA PRO A 256 25.78 17.99 -2.83
C PRO A 256 25.63 17.32 -4.21
N ASN A 257 24.40 17.11 -4.63
CA ASN A 257 24.01 16.48 -5.91
C ASN A 257 24.56 15.05 -6.15
N ARG A 258 25.14 14.38 -5.12
CA ARG A 258 25.72 13.04 -5.29
C ARG A 258 25.17 12.02 -4.31
N SER A 259 25.10 12.39 -3.03
CA SER A 259 24.65 11.41 -2.03
C SER A 259 23.86 12.03 -0.90
N SER A 260 22.90 11.26 -0.41
CA SER A 260 22.05 11.65 0.71
C SER A 260 21.75 10.45 1.62
N TYR A 261 21.29 10.75 2.82
CA TYR A 261 20.91 9.73 3.80
C TYR A 261 19.59 10.08 4.46
N SER A 262 18.91 9.06 4.95
CA SER A 262 17.87 9.20 5.96
C SER A 262 17.92 8.06 6.96
N ALA A 263 17.60 8.34 8.21
CA ALA A 263 17.52 7.37 9.29
C ALA A 263 16.27 7.63 10.12
N THR A 264 15.64 6.56 10.62
CA THR A 264 14.54 6.62 11.55
C THR A 264 14.68 5.55 12.61
N VAL A 265 14.27 5.90 13.85
CA VAL A 265 14.13 4.97 14.95
C VAL A 265 12.75 5.16 15.54
N GLN A 266 12.03 4.07 15.79
CA GLN A 266 10.71 4.08 16.40
C GLN A 266 10.64 3.00 17.47
N ARG A 267 10.04 3.32 18.62
CA ARG A 267 9.67 2.38 19.66
C ARG A 267 8.23 2.63 20.07
N GLY A 268 7.47 1.55 20.22
CA GLY A 268 6.11 1.60 20.74
C GLY A 268 5.92 0.58 21.84
N VAL A 269 5.26 0.98 22.91
CA VAL A 269 4.75 0.09 23.95
C VAL A 269 3.25 0.30 24.00
N GLN A 270 2.50 -0.76 23.79
CA GLN A 270 1.05 -0.72 23.71
C GLN A 270 0.44 -1.82 24.56
N TYR A 271 -0.62 -1.48 25.26
CA TYR A 271 -1.47 -2.40 26.00
C TYR A 271 -2.88 -2.27 25.44
N ASP A 272 -3.31 -3.27 24.66
CA ASP A 272 -4.71 -3.38 24.25
C ASP A 272 -5.45 -4.33 25.19
N THR A 273 -6.74 -4.09 25.39
CA THR A 273 -7.60 -4.95 26.17
C THR A 273 -8.61 -5.64 25.28
N GLY A 274 -8.44 -6.94 25.09
CA GLY A 274 -9.45 -7.84 24.57
C GLY A 274 -10.52 -8.14 25.62
N ASN A 275 -11.52 -8.92 25.26
CA ASN A 275 -12.49 -9.47 26.21
C ASN A 275 -12.50 -11.00 26.15
N LEU A 276 -12.55 -11.62 27.31
CA LEU A 276 -12.98 -13.00 27.48
C LEU A 276 -14.49 -12.99 27.63
N LEU A 277 -15.18 -13.87 26.91
CA LEU A 277 -16.59 -14.18 27.10
C LEU A 277 -16.80 -15.67 26.82
N ALA A 278 -16.77 -16.49 27.86
CA ALA A 278 -16.79 -17.94 27.77
C ALA A 278 -17.89 -18.53 28.65
N ALA A 279 -18.59 -19.51 28.13
CA ALA A 279 -19.52 -20.30 28.94
C ALA A 279 -18.74 -21.50 29.53
N VAL A 280 -18.52 -21.48 30.84
CA VAL A 280 -17.81 -22.52 31.57
C VAL A 280 -18.72 -23.26 32.52
N PRO A 281 -18.35 -24.43 33.05
CA PRO A 281 -19.09 -25.07 34.11
C PRO A 281 -19.35 -24.08 35.28
N GLY A 282 -20.59 -23.88 35.64
CA GLY A 282 -20.98 -22.94 36.69
C GLY A 282 -21.39 -21.54 36.22
N GLY A 283 -21.31 -21.23 34.91
CA GLY A 283 -21.86 -19.98 34.39
C GLY A 283 -21.01 -19.35 33.28
N THR A 284 -21.28 -18.07 33.05
CA THR A 284 -20.53 -17.29 32.05
C THR A 284 -19.42 -16.52 32.73
N ARG A 285 -18.20 -16.69 32.23
CA ARG A 285 -17.00 -15.93 32.62
C ARG A 285 -16.76 -14.80 31.63
N ALA A 286 -16.75 -13.57 32.14
CA ALA A 286 -16.51 -12.36 31.37
C ALA A 286 -15.46 -11.50 32.08
N GLU A 287 -14.35 -11.19 31.40
CA GLU A 287 -13.27 -10.37 31.96
C GLU A 287 -12.48 -9.63 30.88
N PRO A 288 -11.87 -8.50 31.21
CA PRO A 288 -10.92 -7.85 30.31
C PRO A 288 -9.62 -8.64 30.27
N VAL A 289 -9.01 -8.72 29.08
CA VAL A 289 -7.74 -9.42 28.84
C VAL A 289 -6.72 -8.43 28.33
N ARG A 290 -5.71 -8.15 29.15
CA ARG A 290 -4.59 -7.28 28.77
C ARG A 290 -3.63 -8.01 27.82
N GLN A 291 -3.36 -7.40 26.65
CA GLN A 291 -2.48 -7.94 25.61
C GLN A 291 -1.33 -6.97 25.32
N PRO A 292 -0.21 -7.06 26.05
CA PRO A 292 0.95 -6.20 25.84
C PRO A 292 1.62 -6.47 24.49
N MET A 293 2.02 -5.39 23.82
CA MET A 293 2.79 -5.42 22.59
C MET A 293 3.89 -4.36 22.64
N GLU A 294 5.12 -4.79 22.39
CA GLU A 294 6.26 -3.90 22.20
C GLU A 294 6.74 -3.96 20.76
N THR A 295 7.00 -2.81 20.17
CA THR A 295 7.51 -2.69 18.81
C THR A 295 8.79 -1.85 18.81
N PHE A 296 9.76 -2.29 18.02
CA PHE A 296 10.96 -1.50 17.75
C PHE A 296 11.24 -1.57 16.25
N ALA A 297 11.58 -0.43 15.66
CA ALA A 297 12.00 -0.38 14.26
C ALA A 297 13.11 0.64 14.06
N VAL A 298 14.11 0.28 13.27
CA VAL A 298 15.13 1.18 12.77
C VAL A 298 15.21 1.03 11.25
N THR A 299 15.29 2.16 10.56
CA THR A 299 15.47 2.18 9.11
C THR A 299 16.61 3.13 8.78
N GLY A 300 17.55 2.67 7.98
CA GLY A 300 18.60 3.47 7.37
C GLY A 300 18.48 3.44 5.85
N ARG A 301 18.67 4.56 5.19
CA ARG A 301 18.65 4.67 3.74
C ARG A 301 19.82 5.53 3.26
N PHE A 302 20.39 5.13 2.14
CA PHE A 302 21.45 5.84 1.45
C PHE A 302 21.12 5.92 -0.04
N ASP A 303 21.09 7.13 -0.59
CA ASP A 303 20.89 7.38 -2.01
C ASP A 303 22.21 7.88 -2.61
N GLN A 304 22.60 7.34 -3.77
CA GLN A 304 23.85 7.66 -4.47
C GLN A 304 23.60 7.83 -5.95
N ALA A 305 23.95 8.98 -6.51
CA ALA A 305 24.09 9.13 -7.94
C ALA A 305 25.35 8.39 -8.39
N ILE A 306 25.21 7.30 -9.17
CA ILE A 306 26.32 6.51 -9.71
C ILE A 306 26.95 7.28 -10.87
N THR A 307 26.11 7.72 -11.80
CA THR A 307 26.46 8.59 -12.93
C THR A 307 25.59 9.83 -12.92
N LYS A 308 25.65 10.63 -13.97
CA LYS A 308 24.77 11.79 -14.16
C LYS A 308 23.30 11.38 -14.27
N ASP A 309 23.04 10.21 -14.81
CA ASP A 309 21.71 9.77 -15.21
C ASP A 309 21.25 8.52 -14.44
N HIS A 310 22.12 7.87 -13.67
CA HIS A 310 21.83 6.68 -12.88
C HIS A 310 21.91 6.95 -11.38
N ALA A 311 20.87 6.57 -10.67
CA ALA A 311 20.79 6.67 -9.22
C ALA A 311 20.61 5.29 -8.59
N ALA A 312 21.38 5.01 -7.55
CA ALA A 312 21.18 3.84 -6.70
C ALA A 312 20.65 4.24 -5.34
N ARG A 313 19.82 3.38 -4.79
CA ARG A 313 19.24 3.49 -3.46
C ARG A 313 19.48 2.22 -2.69
N PHE A 314 19.97 2.35 -1.48
CA PHE A 314 20.17 1.26 -0.54
C PHE A 314 19.39 1.56 0.72
N SER A 315 18.68 0.58 1.25
CA SER A 315 18.02 0.72 2.53
C SER A 315 18.11 -0.56 3.35
N PHE A 316 18.22 -0.39 4.65
CA PHE A 316 18.15 -1.47 5.62
C PHE A 316 17.09 -1.12 6.65
N GLN A 317 16.19 -2.05 6.93
CA GLN A 317 15.17 -1.95 7.95
C GLN A 317 15.25 -3.16 8.87
N ARG A 318 15.30 -2.92 10.17
CA ARG A 318 15.08 -3.94 11.20
C ARG A 318 13.82 -3.58 11.96
N SER A 319 12.91 -4.53 12.11
CA SER A 319 11.75 -4.40 12.96
C SER A 319 11.63 -5.61 13.88
N SER A 320 11.23 -5.40 15.13
CA SER A 320 10.89 -6.46 16.08
C SER A 320 9.56 -6.15 16.74
N VAL A 321 8.82 -7.21 17.02
CA VAL A 321 7.53 -7.15 17.70
C VAL A 321 7.50 -8.25 18.75
N MET A 322 7.30 -7.86 19.99
CA MET A 322 7.09 -8.77 21.12
C MET A 322 5.64 -8.69 21.56
N ARG A 323 4.94 -9.81 21.57
CA ARG A 323 3.56 -9.90 22.03
C ARG A 323 3.45 -10.85 23.20
N ARG A 324 2.64 -10.47 24.18
CA ARG A 324 2.35 -11.29 25.37
C ARG A 324 0.84 -11.51 25.47
N ASN A 325 0.45 -12.57 26.18
CA ASN A 325 -0.96 -12.95 26.39
C ASN A 325 -1.73 -13.12 25.06
N GLN A 326 -1.05 -13.68 24.05
CA GLN A 326 -1.72 -14.09 22.83
C GLN A 326 -2.52 -15.37 23.08
N GLY A 327 -3.54 -15.64 22.27
CA GLY A 327 -4.36 -16.85 22.35
C GLY A 327 -5.37 -16.87 23.49
N ILE A 328 -5.57 -15.74 24.18
CA ILE A 328 -6.63 -15.59 25.19
C ILE A 328 -7.64 -14.52 24.76
N GLY A 329 -8.90 -14.73 25.20
CA GLY A 329 -10.01 -13.85 24.83
C GLY A 329 -11.03 -14.55 23.92
N GLY A 330 -12.22 -13.96 23.74
CA GLY A 330 -13.34 -14.68 23.16
C GLY A 330 -13.67 -15.88 24.03
N TYR A 331 -13.57 -17.09 23.51
CA TYR A 331 -13.82 -18.36 24.23
C TYR A 331 -12.57 -18.94 24.92
N ASP A 332 -11.36 -18.41 24.61
CA ASP A 332 -10.10 -18.99 25.09
C ASP A 332 -9.73 -18.45 26.47
N LEU A 333 -9.61 -19.34 27.46
CA LEU A 333 -9.32 -19.03 28.85
C LEU A 333 -7.87 -18.58 29.07
N PRO A 334 -7.52 -17.93 30.22
CA PRO A 334 -6.18 -17.36 30.46
C PRO A 334 -5.02 -18.34 30.38
N GLU A 335 -5.21 -19.61 30.71
CA GLU A 335 -4.20 -20.67 30.58
C GLU A 335 -3.77 -20.96 29.13
N ARG A 336 -4.57 -20.48 28.15
CA ARG A 336 -4.25 -20.51 26.71
C ARG A 336 -3.22 -19.47 26.28
N ALA A 337 -2.71 -18.66 27.21
CA ALA A 337 -1.76 -17.61 26.90
C ALA A 337 -0.47 -18.19 26.29
N TYR A 338 0.04 -17.50 25.27
CA TYR A 338 1.40 -17.68 24.78
C TYR A 338 2.05 -16.32 24.48
N SER A 339 3.36 -16.32 24.42
CA SER A 339 4.15 -15.18 23.94
C SER A 339 4.65 -15.42 22.52
N SER A 340 4.79 -14.34 21.75
CA SER A 340 5.32 -14.37 20.40
C SER A 340 6.35 -13.26 20.21
N ASP A 341 7.57 -13.64 19.89
CA ASP A 341 8.67 -12.73 19.60
C ASP A 341 9.06 -12.87 18.13
N ALA A 342 8.94 -11.81 17.36
CA ALA A 342 9.24 -11.79 15.93
C ALA A 342 10.24 -10.70 15.57
N ALA A 343 11.16 -10.99 14.67
CA ALA A 343 12.11 -10.05 14.12
C ALA A 343 12.18 -10.18 12.59
N ASP A 344 12.28 -9.05 11.92
CA ASP A 344 12.35 -8.94 10.47
C ASP A 344 13.46 -7.96 10.10
N ASN A 345 14.40 -8.41 9.28
CA ASN A 345 15.50 -7.61 8.74
C ASN A 345 15.36 -7.59 7.22
N LEU A 346 15.40 -6.42 6.64
CA LEU A 346 15.09 -6.18 5.24
C LEU A 346 16.17 -5.30 4.62
N PHE A 347 16.94 -5.85 3.71
CA PHE A 347 17.86 -5.10 2.87
C PHE A 347 17.24 -4.91 1.49
N ARG A 348 17.30 -3.69 0.98
CA ARG A 348 16.81 -3.33 -0.35
C ARG A 348 17.86 -2.53 -1.10
N ALA A 349 18.03 -2.85 -2.35
CA ALA A 349 18.83 -2.10 -3.30
C ALA A 349 18.01 -1.87 -4.56
N SER A 350 18.00 -0.66 -5.08
CA SER A 350 17.41 -0.36 -6.38
C SER A 350 18.31 0.56 -7.17
N GLU A 351 18.29 0.40 -8.47
CA GLU A 351 18.98 1.24 -9.44
C GLU A 351 18.00 1.59 -10.54
N ASN A 352 18.04 2.83 -10.99
CA ASN A 352 17.25 3.28 -12.12
C ASN A 352 18.01 4.34 -12.94
N GLY A 353 17.74 4.33 -14.25
CA GLY A 353 18.32 5.32 -15.14
C GLY A 353 18.08 5.02 -16.62
N PRO A 354 18.33 6.01 -17.50
CA PRO A 354 18.21 5.84 -18.93
C PRO A 354 19.42 5.09 -19.52
N LEU A 355 19.14 4.10 -20.36
CA LEU A 355 20.14 3.46 -21.21
C LEU A 355 20.11 4.10 -22.62
N GLY A 356 20.93 5.14 -22.82
CA GLY A 356 20.88 5.96 -24.04
C GLY A 356 19.61 6.81 -24.12
N ARG A 357 19.10 7.06 -25.35
CA ARG A 357 17.99 8.00 -25.57
C ARG A 357 16.59 7.39 -25.54
N ARG A 358 16.48 6.05 -25.58
CA ARG A 358 15.19 5.37 -25.81
C ARG A 358 14.85 4.32 -24.79
N PHE A 359 15.82 3.86 -24.02
CA PHE A 359 15.62 2.84 -23.01
C PHE A 359 15.68 3.44 -21.63
N PHE A 360 14.89 2.90 -20.73
CA PHE A 360 14.95 3.18 -19.31
C PHE A 360 14.93 1.86 -18.55
N ILE A 361 15.85 1.69 -17.61
CA ILE A 361 15.96 0.48 -16.78
C ILE A 361 15.63 0.82 -15.33
N GLU A 362 14.94 -0.09 -14.66
CA GLU A 362 14.75 -0.08 -13.22
C GLU A 362 14.98 -1.50 -12.68
N SER A 363 16.00 -1.66 -11.83
CA SER A 363 16.33 -2.94 -11.22
C SER A 363 16.21 -2.87 -9.71
N ARG A 364 15.68 -3.93 -9.08
CA ARG A 364 15.41 -4.00 -7.65
C ARG A 364 15.86 -5.33 -7.08
N LEU A 365 16.52 -5.29 -5.94
CA LEU A 365 16.90 -6.44 -5.13
C LEU A 365 16.40 -6.23 -3.71
N GLN A 366 15.72 -7.22 -3.15
CA GLN A 366 15.38 -7.30 -1.74
C GLN A 366 15.90 -8.62 -1.18
N VAL A 367 16.47 -8.56 0.01
CA VAL A 367 16.79 -9.74 0.81
C VAL A 367 16.20 -9.54 2.19
N ARG A 368 15.47 -10.55 2.65
CA ARG A 368 14.75 -10.55 3.91
C ARG A 368 15.19 -11.71 4.79
N TRP A 369 15.51 -11.44 6.04
CA TRP A 369 15.76 -12.44 7.08
C TRP A 369 14.73 -12.23 8.17
N SER A 370 13.84 -13.18 8.32
CA SER A 370 12.81 -13.13 9.34
C SER A 370 12.87 -14.34 10.27
N GLY A 371 12.43 -14.12 11.49
CA GLY A 371 12.27 -15.20 12.48
C GLY A 371 11.16 -14.86 13.45
N SER A 372 10.48 -15.90 13.91
CA SER A 372 9.51 -15.82 14.99
C SER A 372 9.70 -16.99 15.95
N GLU A 373 9.43 -16.74 17.23
CA GLU A 373 9.44 -17.77 18.27
C GLU A 373 8.20 -17.58 19.15
N ASN A 374 7.47 -18.67 19.31
CA ASN A 374 6.31 -18.75 20.19
C ASN A 374 6.64 -19.59 21.42
N ARG A 375 6.02 -19.24 22.55
CA ARG A 375 6.18 -19.96 23.80
C ARG A 375 4.88 -19.96 24.60
N SER A 376 4.30 -21.14 24.82
CA SER A 376 3.14 -21.32 25.68
C SER A 376 3.44 -20.93 27.11
N ALA A 377 2.51 -20.27 27.77
CA ALA A 377 2.60 -19.96 29.21
C ALA A 377 2.35 -21.21 30.06
N THR A 378 1.50 -22.10 29.58
CA THR A 378 1.13 -23.36 30.22
C THR A 378 1.31 -24.52 29.24
N GLU A 379 2.07 -25.53 29.65
CA GLU A 379 2.23 -26.81 28.92
C GLU A 379 1.28 -27.83 29.48
N ALA A 380 0.09 -27.95 28.85
CA ALA A 380 -0.97 -28.86 29.25
C ALA A 380 -1.83 -29.30 28.06
N GLN A 381 -2.56 -30.37 28.19
CA GLN A 381 -3.60 -30.75 27.23
C GLN A 381 -4.65 -29.63 27.08
N THR A 382 -5.24 -29.55 25.89
CA THR A 382 -6.32 -28.63 25.59
C THR A 382 -7.67 -29.32 25.67
N PHE A 383 -8.63 -28.64 26.25
CA PHE A 383 -10.05 -29.03 26.27
C PHE A 383 -10.85 -27.97 25.57
N ARG A 384 -11.47 -28.31 24.45
CA ARG A 384 -12.26 -27.40 23.62
C ARG A 384 -13.72 -27.80 23.61
N VAL A 385 -14.58 -26.94 24.05
CA VAL A 385 -16.03 -27.05 23.87
C VAL A 385 -16.45 -26.07 22.79
N LEU A 386 -17.07 -26.55 21.70
CA LEU A 386 -17.30 -25.74 20.50
C LEU A 386 -18.04 -24.44 20.81
N ASP A 387 -17.38 -23.31 20.49
CA ASP A 387 -17.88 -21.94 20.72
C ASP A 387 -18.48 -21.69 22.11
N ALA A 388 -18.02 -22.42 23.14
CA ALA A 388 -18.37 -22.20 24.54
C ALA A 388 -17.13 -21.77 25.34
N PHE A 389 -16.10 -22.61 25.38
CA PHE A 389 -14.80 -22.27 25.95
C PHE A 389 -13.67 -23.18 25.45
N THR A 390 -12.43 -22.70 25.56
CA THR A 390 -11.22 -23.53 25.42
C THR A 390 -10.33 -23.33 26.65
N SER A 391 -9.93 -24.42 27.30
CA SER A 391 -9.05 -24.42 28.45
C SER A 391 -7.80 -25.27 28.23
N GLY A 392 -6.86 -25.27 29.20
CA GLY A 392 -5.58 -25.96 29.10
C GLY A 392 -4.52 -25.14 28.36
N GLY A 393 -3.38 -25.74 28.02
CA GLY A 393 -2.26 -25.04 27.41
C GLY A 393 -2.52 -24.56 26.00
N ALA A 394 -1.84 -23.50 25.56
CA ALA A 394 -1.89 -23.03 24.18
C ALA A 394 -1.30 -24.08 23.20
N GLN A 395 -0.34 -24.83 23.66
CA GLN A 395 0.42 -25.82 22.87
C GLN A 395 1.01 -25.19 21.61
N GLN A 396 1.55 -23.96 21.76
CA GLN A 396 2.23 -23.22 20.70
C GLN A 396 3.63 -22.89 21.16
N SER A 397 4.61 -23.66 20.72
CA SER A 397 6.01 -23.49 21.07
C SER A 397 6.91 -23.70 19.85
N GLY A 398 8.17 -23.21 19.92
CA GLY A 398 9.08 -23.23 18.79
C GLY A 398 8.88 -22.06 17.82
N GLY A 399 9.50 -22.15 16.65
CA GLY A 399 9.54 -20.99 15.77
C GLY A 399 9.78 -21.28 14.30
N THR A 400 9.84 -20.19 13.55
CA THR A 400 10.15 -20.19 12.13
C THR A 400 11.32 -19.30 11.83
N ARG A 401 12.09 -19.64 10.80
CA ARG A 401 13.13 -18.78 10.21
C ARG A 401 13.00 -18.85 8.70
N ALA A 402 13.12 -17.69 8.07
CA ALA A 402 13.12 -17.59 6.62
C ALA A 402 14.23 -16.67 6.13
N THR A 403 14.84 -17.03 5.02
CA THR A 403 15.68 -16.15 4.22
C THR A 403 15.08 -16.09 2.83
N GLU A 404 14.59 -14.91 2.44
CA GLU A 404 13.85 -14.68 1.20
C GLU A 404 14.58 -13.65 0.36
N PHE A 405 14.45 -13.76 -0.96
CA PHE A 405 14.93 -12.75 -1.88
C PHE A 405 13.88 -12.42 -2.94
N GLU A 406 13.92 -11.20 -3.42
CA GLU A 406 13.18 -10.69 -4.58
C GLU A 406 14.18 -9.99 -5.50
N LEU A 407 14.23 -10.37 -6.76
CA LEU A 407 15.00 -9.72 -7.80
C LEU A 407 14.07 -9.38 -8.96
N ALA A 408 13.96 -8.11 -9.31
CA ALA A 408 13.14 -7.66 -10.42
C ALA A 408 13.90 -6.66 -11.29
N SER A 409 13.66 -6.71 -12.59
CA SER A 409 14.16 -5.69 -13.51
C SER A 409 13.14 -5.42 -14.59
N ASP A 410 12.92 -4.14 -14.85
CA ASP A 410 11.99 -3.61 -15.83
C ASP A 410 12.77 -2.78 -16.86
N LEU A 411 12.52 -2.99 -18.15
CA LEU A 411 13.11 -2.27 -19.25
C LEU A 411 12.00 -1.63 -20.08
N ASP A 412 11.98 -0.30 -20.12
CA ASP A 412 11.08 0.49 -20.94
C ASP A 412 11.78 0.92 -22.25
N TYR A 413 11.09 0.80 -23.38
CA TYR A 413 11.54 1.27 -24.68
C TYR A 413 10.46 2.09 -25.37
N VAL A 414 10.76 3.36 -25.68
CA VAL A 414 9.81 4.28 -26.28
C VAL A 414 10.21 4.61 -27.71
N ARG A 415 9.31 4.33 -28.68
CA ARG A 415 9.52 4.69 -30.10
C ARG A 415 8.20 5.08 -30.79
N GLY A 416 8.09 6.34 -31.15
CA GLY A 416 6.92 6.85 -31.85
C GLY A 416 5.65 6.75 -31.01
N ARG A 417 4.70 5.89 -31.43
CA ARG A 417 3.41 5.67 -30.76
C ARG A 417 3.41 4.47 -29.81
N HIS A 418 4.52 3.75 -29.74
CA HIS A 418 4.70 2.54 -28.94
C HIS A 418 5.55 2.82 -27.73
N SER A 419 5.15 2.27 -26.59
CA SER A 419 5.90 2.23 -25.35
C SER A 419 5.95 0.78 -24.86
N TRP A 420 7.00 0.08 -25.27
CA TRP A 420 7.24 -1.30 -24.87
C TRP A 420 7.80 -1.35 -23.47
N ARG A 421 7.29 -2.27 -22.67
CA ARG A 421 7.84 -2.62 -21.36
C ARG A 421 8.02 -4.12 -21.29
N THR A 422 9.19 -4.57 -20.86
CA THR A 422 9.48 -5.97 -20.57
C THR A 422 10.22 -6.09 -19.26
N GLY A 423 10.12 -7.22 -18.62
CA GLY A 423 10.83 -7.42 -17.37
C GLY A 423 10.62 -8.81 -16.78
N PHE A 424 11.25 -9.01 -15.63
CA PHE A 424 11.12 -10.23 -14.86
C PHE A 424 11.02 -9.94 -13.37
N LEU A 425 10.44 -10.91 -12.66
CA LEU A 425 10.38 -10.97 -11.22
C LEU A 425 10.81 -12.39 -10.81
N LEU A 426 11.84 -12.49 -9.97
CA LEU A 426 12.28 -13.72 -9.34
C LEU A 426 12.13 -13.57 -7.84
N GLU A 427 11.38 -14.47 -7.23
CA GLU A 427 11.23 -14.55 -5.78
C GLU A 427 11.56 -15.95 -5.30
N GLY A 428 12.16 -16.04 -4.13
CA GLY A 428 12.47 -17.34 -3.57
C GLY A 428 12.96 -17.26 -2.14
N GLY A 429 13.09 -18.43 -1.52
CA GLY A 429 13.55 -18.46 -0.15
C GLY A 429 13.89 -19.85 0.36
N ARG A 430 14.54 -19.83 1.51
CA ARG A 430 14.79 -21.01 2.35
C ARG A 430 14.05 -20.82 3.66
N TYR A 431 13.31 -21.85 4.04
CA TYR A 431 12.41 -21.85 5.17
C TYR A 431 12.78 -22.97 6.12
N HIS A 432 12.73 -22.68 7.39
CA HIS A 432 12.91 -23.63 8.47
C HIS A 432 11.82 -23.41 9.52
N SER A 433 11.15 -24.47 9.94
CA SER A 433 10.15 -24.46 11.01
C SER A 433 10.41 -25.62 11.96
N ASN A 434 10.42 -25.32 13.25
CA ASN A 434 10.42 -26.30 14.34
C ASN A 434 9.23 -26.07 15.28
N GLU A 435 8.14 -25.46 14.74
CA GLU A 435 6.95 -25.20 15.53
C GLU A 435 6.27 -26.47 15.99
N THR A 436 6.02 -26.52 17.31
CA THR A 436 5.21 -27.57 17.93
C THR A 436 3.81 -27.01 18.19
N SER A 437 2.80 -27.69 17.67
CA SER A 437 1.41 -27.38 17.97
C SER A 437 0.64 -28.67 18.21
N ASN A 438 -0.18 -28.71 19.24
CA ASN A 438 -1.01 -29.87 19.60
C ASN A 438 -0.22 -31.16 19.94
N TYR A 439 0.99 -31.02 20.51
CA TYR A 439 1.83 -32.18 20.91
C TYR A 439 1.39 -32.82 22.21
N LEU A 440 0.62 -32.11 23.04
CA LEU A 440 0.06 -32.66 24.29
C LEU A 440 -1.37 -33.18 24.11
N GLY A 441 -1.98 -32.86 22.94
CA GLY A 441 -3.29 -33.32 22.56
C GLY A 441 -4.43 -32.38 22.93
N THR A 442 -5.50 -32.49 22.16
CA THR A 442 -6.72 -31.70 22.33
C THR A 442 -7.94 -32.62 22.33
N PHE A 443 -8.74 -32.55 23.39
CA PHE A 443 -10.08 -33.09 23.42
C PHE A 443 -11.08 -32.04 22.94
N SER A 444 -11.94 -32.40 21.98
CA SER A 444 -13.01 -31.54 21.50
C SER A 444 -14.37 -32.14 21.86
N PHE A 445 -15.25 -31.27 22.39
CA PHE A 445 -16.61 -31.63 22.80
C PHE A 445 -17.61 -30.84 21.96
N SER A 446 -18.66 -31.50 21.48
CA SER A 446 -19.70 -30.89 20.65
C SER A 446 -20.56 -29.87 21.39
N SER A 447 -20.70 -30.07 22.71
CA SER A 447 -21.54 -29.22 23.57
C SER A 447 -21.02 -29.21 25.02
N MET A 448 -21.55 -28.25 25.82
CA MET A 448 -21.31 -28.19 27.27
C MET A 448 -21.85 -29.48 27.97
N THR A 449 -22.97 -30.00 27.51
CA THR A 449 -23.57 -31.23 28.04
C THR A 449 -22.64 -32.44 27.85
N ASP A 450 -22.01 -32.56 26.70
CA ASP A 450 -21.06 -33.63 26.42
C ASP A 450 -19.76 -33.45 27.22
N TYR A 451 -19.30 -32.21 27.44
CA TYR A 451 -18.17 -31.94 28.31
C TYR A 451 -18.43 -32.39 29.77
N LEU A 452 -19.59 -31.98 30.33
CA LEU A 452 -19.96 -32.37 31.69
C LEU A 452 -20.16 -33.89 31.85
N ALA A 453 -20.59 -34.54 30.80
CA ALA A 453 -20.74 -36.02 30.76
C ALA A 453 -19.44 -36.76 30.48
N GLY A 454 -18.31 -36.06 30.24
CA GLY A 454 -17.02 -36.69 29.89
C GLY A 454 -17.05 -37.44 28.56
N ARG A 455 -17.83 -36.96 27.57
CA ARG A 455 -17.99 -37.58 26.25
C ARG A 455 -17.39 -36.71 25.15
N PRO A 456 -16.07 -36.72 24.95
CA PRO A 456 -15.44 -36.01 23.85
C PRO A 456 -15.84 -36.58 22.49
N ALA A 457 -16.04 -35.71 21.52
CA ALA A 457 -16.32 -36.11 20.15
C ALA A 457 -15.06 -36.50 19.40
N THR A 458 -13.95 -35.80 19.65
CA THR A 458 -12.64 -36.13 19.05
C THR A 458 -11.49 -35.90 20.03
N TYR A 459 -10.41 -36.62 19.81
CA TYR A 459 -9.09 -36.34 20.36
C TYR A 459 -8.09 -36.24 19.24
N THR A 460 -7.36 -35.12 19.18
CA THR A 460 -6.28 -34.94 18.21
C THR A 460 -4.95 -34.72 18.93
N ARG A 461 -3.86 -35.23 18.35
CA ARG A 461 -2.49 -35.05 18.88
C ARG A 461 -1.47 -35.16 17.75
N ARG A 462 -0.50 -34.28 17.70
CA ARG A 462 0.67 -34.41 16.81
C ARG A 462 1.79 -35.18 17.52
N ILE A 463 2.46 -36.01 16.77
CA ILE A 463 3.63 -36.80 17.21
C ILE A 463 4.66 -36.83 16.08
N GLY A 464 5.95 -36.98 16.43
CA GLY A 464 7.05 -37.05 15.47
C GLY A 464 7.93 -35.81 15.49
N ASP A 465 8.77 -35.66 14.47
CA ASP A 465 9.78 -34.60 14.37
C ASP A 465 9.18 -33.30 13.80
N PRO A 466 9.17 -32.17 14.55
CA PRO A 466 8.65 -30.88 14.06
C PRO A 466 9.59 -30.17 13.11
N ASP A 467 10.86 -30.56 12.99
CA ASP A 467 11.86 -29.88 12.15
C ASP A 467 11.54 -30.07 10.66
N VAL A 468 11.21 -28.99 9.99
CA VAL A 468 10.86 -28.96 8.57
C VAL A 468 11.68 -27.92 7.86
N ARG A 469 12.38 -28.31 6.80
CA ARG A 469 13.17 -27.41 5.93
C ARG A 469 12.76 -27.59 4.48
N TYR A 470 12.56 -26.48 3.80
CA TYR A 470 12.21 -26.46 2.39
C TYR A 470 12.66 -25.16 1.72
N SER A 471 12.64 -25.17 0.40
CA SER A 471 12.93 -24.00 -0.41
C SER A 471 11.90 -23.86 -1.52
N ASN A 472 11.75 -22.64 -2.02
CA ASN A 472 10.87 -22.30 -3.12
C ASN A 472 11.54 -21.25 -4.02
N LEU A 473 11.29 -21.38 -5.33
CA LEU A 473 11.65 -20.39 -6.34
C LEU A 473 10.44 -20.14 -7.23
N GLN A 474 10.15 -18.85 -7.46
CA GLN A 474 9.05 -18.36 -8.28
C GLN A 474 9.62 -17.39 -9.32
N ALA A 475 9.13 -17.48 -10.56
CA ALA A 475 9.57 -16.64 -11.65
C ALA A 475 8.38 -16.10 -12.44
N GLY A 476 8.43 -14.82 -12.76
CA GLY A 476 7.47 -14.17 -13.64
C GLY A 476 8.20 -13.39 -14.72
N PHE A 477 7.82 -13.56 -15.99
CA PHE A 477 8.34 -12.81 -17.13
C PHE A 477 7.18 -12.14 -17.84
N TYR A 478 7.38 -10.91 -18.33
CA TYR A 478 6.33 -10.23 -19.05
C TYR A 478 6.84 -9.35 -20.19
N ILE A 479 5.94 -9.10 -21.13
CA ILE A 479 6.10 -8.10 -22.18
C ILE A 479 4.76 -7.39 -22.39
N GLN A 480 4.81 -6.08 -22.58
CA GLN A 480 3.65 -5.22 -22.77
C GLN A 480 3.98 -4.12 -23.78
N ASP A 481 3.01 -3.71 -24.56
CA ASP A 481 3.07 -2.49 -25.36
C ASP A 481 1.88 -1.57 -25.03
N ASP A 482 2.18 -0.32 -24.77
CA ASP A 482 1.22 0.78 -24.65
C ASP A 482 1.22 1.54 -25.98
N TYR A 483 0.26 1.19 -26.87
CA TYR A 483 0.14 1.73 -28.21
C TYR A 483 -0.83 2.91 -28.25
N ARG A 484 -0.33 4.09 -28.57
CA ARG A 484 -1.14 5.28 -28.76
C ARG A 484 -1.73 5.29 -30.17
N VAL A 485 -2.91 4.68 -30.32
CA VAL A 485 -3.62 4.56 -31.61
C VAL A 485 -3.85 5.94 -32.24
N VAL A 486 -4.44 6.84 -31.45
CA VAL A 486 -4.62 8.28 -31.74
C VAL A 486 -4.40 9.06 -30.43
N ARG A 487 -4.38 10.40 -30.50
CA ARG A 487 -4.15 11.25 -29.32
C ARG A 487 -5.16 11.03 -28.20
N SER A 488 -6.36 10.55 -28.51
CA SER A 488 -7.44 10.32 -27.54
C SER A 488 -7.62 8.85 -27.16
N VAL A 489 -6.91 7.91 -27.78
CA VAL A 489 -7.07 6.46 -27.56
C VAL A 489 -5.72 5.80 -27.35
N MET A 490 -5.58 5.11 -26.24
CA MET A 490 -4.45 4.23 -25.91
C MET A 490 -4.96 2.80 -25.77
N LEU A 491 -4.28 1.86 -26.41
CA LEU A 491 -4.47 0.43 -26.31
C LEU A 491 -3.23 -0.15 -25.63
N SER A 492 -3.42 -0.82 -24.50
CA SER A 492 -2.35 -1.56 -23.80
C SER A 492 -2.62 -3.05 -23.93
N TYR A 493 -1.63 -3.82 -24.34
CA TYR A 493 -1.72 -5.27 -24.45
C TYR A 493 -0.39 -5.91 -24.06
N GLY A 494 -0.48 -7.08 -23.47
CA GLY A 494 0.71 -7.78 -23.00
C GLY A 494 0.41 -9.20 -22.56
N VAL A 495 1.46 -9.92 -22.25
CA VAL A 495 1.39 -11.27 -21.69
C VAL A 495 2.40 -11.39 -20.55
N ARG A 496 2.01 -12.13 -19.52
CA ARG A 496 2.89 -12.54 -18.43
C ARG A 496 2.91 -14.06 -18.36
N TYR A 497 4.09 -14.63 -18.13
CA TYR A 497 4.33 -16.03 -17.86
C TYR A 497 4.77 -16.21 -16.41
N GLU A 498 4.21 -17.23 -15.73
CA GLU A 498 4.50 -17.54 -14.33
C GLU A 498 5.00 -18.96 -14.18
N ALA A 499 5.99 -19.19 -13.34
CA ALA A 499 6.51 -20.51 -13.01
C ALA A 499 6.87 -20.60 -11.52
N GLN A 500 6.76 -21.80 -10.96
CA GLN A 500 7.07 -22.08 -9.56
C GLN A 500 7.59 -23.51 -9.36
N THR A 501 8.56 -23.69 -8.47
CA THR A 501 9.20 -25.01 -8.22
C THR A 501 8.31 -26.00 -7.48
N LEU A 502 7.27 -25.54 -6.80
CA LEU A 502 6.40 -26.41 -5.96
C LEU A 502 5.23 -27.03 -6.74
N VAL A 503 5.06 -26.67 -8.01
CA VAL A 503 3.95 -27.08 -8.87
C VAL A 503 4.52 -27.52 -10.21
N HIS A 504 4.03 -28.63 -10.77
CA HIS A 504 4.49 -29.13 -12.08
C HIS A 504 3.86 -28.40 -13.27
N ASP A 505 2.85 -27.55 -13.04
CA ASP A 505 2.19 -26.77 -14.09
C ASP A 505 3.14 -25.73 -14.71
N GLN A 506 3.37 -25.84 -16.01
CA GLN A 506 4.26 -24.96 -16.79
C GLN A 506 3.48 -24.09 -17.79
N ASN A 507 2.13 -24.17 -17.83
CA ASN A 507 1.34 -23.52 -18.86
C ASN A 507 0.60 -22.25 -18.34
N ASN A 508 1.31 -21.42 -17.59
CA ASN A 508 0.73 -20.28 -16.87
C ASN A 508 0.93 -18.97 -17.62
N PHE A 509 0.26 -18.83 -18.79
CA PHE A 509 0.25 -17.59 -19.55
C PHE A 509 -0.95 -16.73 -19.21
N SER A 510 -0.71 -15.48 -18.90
CA SER A 510 -1.68 -14.48 -18.46
C SER A 510 -1.75 -13.32 -19.47
N PRO A 511 -2.49 -13.46 -20.60
CA PRO A 511 -2.72 -12.37 -21.54
C PRO A 511 -3.62 -11.30 -20.92
N ARG A 512 -3.35 -10.04 -21.27
CA ARG A 512 -4.09 -8.88 -20.78
C ARG A 512 -4.22 -7.83 -21.86
N VAL A 513 -5.37 -7.15 -21.89
CA VAL A 513 -5.63 -6.06 -22.81
C VAL A 513 -6.46 -4.99 -22.10
N SER A 514 -6.16 -3.72 -22.39
CA SER A 514 -6.96 -2.61 -21.90
C SER A 514 -6.99 -1.46 -22.90
N VAL A 515 -8.06 -0.69 -22.86
CA VAL A 515 -8.26 0.50 -23.67
C VAL A 515 -8.59 1.69 -22.78
N THR A 516 -7.98 2.82 -23.08
CA THR A 516 -8.29 4.11 -22.47
C THR A 516 -8.70 5.07 -23.58
N TRP A 517 -9.85 5.72 -23.42
CA TRP A 517 -10.40 6.64 -24.41
C TRP A 517 -10.87 7.95 -23.76
N SER A 518 -10.29 9.06 -24.20
CA SER A 518 -10.67 10.42 -23.78
C SER A 518 -11.32 11.14 -24.96
N PRO A 519 -12.65 11.05 -25.15
CA PRO A 519 -13.33 11.55 -26.37
C PRO A 519 -13.29 13.07 -26.49
N LEU A 520 -13.26 13.79 -25.38
CA LEU A 520 -13.32 15.25 -25.34
C LEU A 520 -11.91 15.87 -25.33
N LYS A 521 -11.70 16.92 -26.14
CA LYS A 521 -10.44 17.67 -26.16
C LYS A 521 -10.06 18.25 -24.79
N SER A 522 -11.03 18.45 -23.90
CA SER A 522 -10.81 18.93 -22.54
C SER A 522 -10.12 17.90 -21.61
N GLY A 523 -10.08 16.61 -22.00
CA GLY A 523 -9.58 15.53 -21.17
C GLY A 523 -10.38 15.29 -19.86
N ARG A 524 -11.56 15.94 -19.70
CA ARG A 524 -12.36 15.84 -18.47
C ARG A 524 -13.10 14.54 -18.32
N THR A 525 -13.33 13.82 -19.41
CA THR A 525 -14.03 12.55 -19.44
C THR A 525 -13.09 11.49 -20.01
N THR A 526 -12.91 10.39 -19.29
CA THR A 526 -12.09 9.27 -19.75
C THR A 526 -12.83 7.97 -19.49
N PHE A 527 -13.03 7.18 -20.54
CA PHE A 527 -13.55 5.82 -20.47
C PHE A 527 -12.41 4.82 -20.45
N ARG A 528 -12.64 3.69 -19.81
CA ARG A 528 -11.67 2.61 -19.71
C ARG A 528 -12.34 1.27 -19.71
N GLY A 529 -11.65 0.32 -20.28
CA GLY A 529 -12.05 -1.06 -20.24
C GLY A 529 -10.82 -1.95 -20.29
N GLY A 530 -10.90 -3.12 -19.69
CA GLY A 530 -9.81 -4.07 -19.71
C GLY A 530 -10.29 -5.48 -19.42
N TRP A 531 -9.55 -6.43 -19.94
CA TRP A 531 -9.77 -7.86 -19.74
C TRP A 531 -8.40 -8.54 -19.61
N GLY A 532 -8.32 -9.56 -18.75
CA GLY A 532 -7.09 -10.32 -18.63
C GLY A 532 -7.19 -11.50 -17.68
N PHE A 533 -6.19 -12.36 -17.78
CA PHE A 533 -5.94 -13.46 -16.86
C PHE A 533 -4.84 -13.10 -15.88
N PHE A 534 -4.91 -13.75 -14.71
CA PHE A 534 -3.98 -13.57 -13.59
C PHE A 534 -3.81 -14.91 -12.91
N GLU A 535 -2.57 -15.28 -12.62
CA GLU A 535 -2.25 -16.48 -11.85
C GLU A 535 -1.67 -16.08 -10.48
N ASP A 536 -1.98 -16.87 -9.46
CA ASP A 536 -1.40 -16.76 -8.11
C ASP A 536 -0.43 -17.91 -7.87
N TRP A 537 0.68 -17.62 -7.24
CA TRP A 537 1.60 -18.68 -6.82
C TRP A 537 1.06 -19.44 -5.62
N LEU A 538 1.37 -20.74 -5.57
CA LEU A 538 1.07 -21.57 -4.39
C LEU A 538 1.84 -21.03 -3.18
N GLY A 539 1.12 -20.71 -2.11
CA GLY A 539 1.73 -20.22 -0.88
C GLY A 539 2.63 -21.25 -0.22
N THR A 540 3.83 -20.83 0.21
CA THR A 540 4.81 -21.69 0.88
C THR A 540 4.27 -22.34 2.15
N GLY A 541 3.31 -21.71 2.83
CA GLY A 541 2.61 -22.28 3.99
C GLY A 541 1.77 -23.50 3.66
N THR A 542 1.15 -23.54 2.46
CA THR A 542 0.42 -24.73 1.98
C THR A 542 1.38 -25.90 1.77
N TYR A 543 2.48 -25.65 1.08
CA TYR A 543 3.50 -26.68 0.89
C TYR A 543 4.08 -27.17 2.23
N ARG A 544 4.41 -26.24 3.16
CA ARG A 544 4.90 -26.61 4.50
C ARG A 544 3.97 -27.60 5.20
N GLN A 545 2.67 -27.37 5.18
CA GLN A 545 1.70 -28.23 5.87
C GLN A 545 1.72 -29.67 5.32
N THR A 546 1.91 -29.86 4.01
CA THR A 546 1.96 -31.19 3.41
C THR A 546 3.22 -31.99 3.78
N ILE A 547 4.36 -31.30 3.93
CA ILE A 547 5.60 -31.95 4.38
C ILE A 547 5.69 -32.06 5.90
N GLN A 548 4.94 -31.23 6.64
CA GLN A 548 4.89 -31.26 8.10
C GLN A 548 4.02 -32.39 8.61
N VAL A 549 2.88 -32.67 7.99
CA VAL A 549 1.96 -33.76 8.37
C VAL A 549 1.81 -34.74 7.20
N ASP A 550 2.92 -35.36 6.85
CA ASP A 550 3.01 -36.30 5.74
C ASP A 550 2.48 -37.72 6.10
N GLY A 551 2.14 -37.95 7.37
CA GLY A 551 1.67 -39.22 7.91
C GLY A 551 2.80 -40.20 8.28
N PHE A 552 4.07 -39.82 8.10
CA PHE A 552 5.25 -40.61 8.39
C PHE A 552 6.21 -39.96 9.36
N ARG A 553 6.82 -38.82 9.01
CA ARG A 553 7.72 -38.06 9.88
C ARG A 553 6.96 -37.39 11.02
N GLN A 554 5.90 -36.73 10.69
CA GLN A 554 4.96 -36.17 11.63
C GLN A 554 3.57 -36.72 11.33
N ARG A 555 2.92 -37.19 12.37
CA ARG A 555 1.58 -37.78 12.30
C ARG A 555 0.64 -36.97 13.18
N GLU A 556 -0.56 -36.74 12.71
CA GLU A 556 -1.63 -36.16 13.49
C GLU A 556 -2.67 -37.25 13.80
N LEU A 557 -2.63 -37.74 15.04
CA LEU A 557 -3.65 -38.66 15.53
C LEU A 557 -5.00 -37.95 15.51
N ASN A 558 -6.04 -38.64 15.05
CA ASN A 558 -7.40 -38.15 15.07
C ASN A 558 -8.35 -39.31 15.45
N ILE A 559 -8.74 -39.36 16.72
CA ILE A 559 -9.56 -40.41 17.30
C ILE A 559 -10.98 -39.89 17.47
N LEU A 560 -11.95 -40.56 16.88
CA LEU A 560 -13.37 -40.24 17.02
C LEU A 560 -13.91 -40.99 18.26
N SER A 561 -14.73 -40.32 19.04
CA SER A 561 -15.34 -40.81 20.28
C SER A 561 -14.31 -41.46 21.22
N PRO A 562 -13.20 -40.74 21.56
CA PRO A 562 -12.13 -41.29 22.39
C PRO A 562 -12.61 -41.56 23.82
N GLY A 563 -11.88 -42.43 24.55
CA GLY A 563 -12.01 -42.50 26.01
C GLY A 563 -11.67 -41.17 26.69
N TYR A 564 -12.16 -40.98 27.92
CA TYR A 564 -11.89 -39.78 28.71
C TYR A 564 -11.74 -40.12 30.19
N PRO A 565 -10.73 -39.64 30.91
CA PRO A 565 -9.68 -38.68 30.44
C PRO A 565 -8.53 -39.32 29.64
N ASP A 566 -8.48 -40.66 29.54
CA ASP A 566 -7.49 -41.36 28.71
C ASP A 566 -8.06 -41.66 27.32
N PRO A 567 -7.46 -41.10 26.24
CA PRO A 567 -7.93 -41.31 24.88
C PRO A 567 -7.77 -42.73 24.34
N GLY A 568 -7.19 -43.69 25.15
CA GLY A 568 -7.04 -45.10 24.81
C GLY A 568 -5.97 -45.37 23.74
N VAL A 569 -4.91 -44.55 23.65
CA VAL A 569 -3.82 -44.72 22.66
C VAL A 569 -2.73 -45.69 23.06
N ALA A 570 -2.70 -46.11 24.34
CA ALA A 570 -1.69 -47.03 24.85
C ALA A 570 -1.81 -48.40 24.18
N GLY A 571 -0.73 -48.86 23.54
CA GLY A 571 -0.67 -50.20 22.88
C GLY A 571 -1.43 -50.30 21.56
N THR A 572 -1.95 -49.22 21.02
CA THR A 572 -2.65 -49.17 19.73
C THR A 572 -1.91 -48.27 18.72
N THR A 573 -2.21 -48.45 17.45
CA THR A 573 -1.80 -47.52 16.38
C THR A 573 -3.06 -46.74 15.93
N PRO A 574 -3.36 -45.57 16.54
CA PRO A 574 -4.54 -44.81 16.15
C PRO A 574 -4.44 -44.31 14.71
N PRO A 575 -5.57 -44.19 14.02
CA PRO A 575 -5.58 -43.62 12.68
C PRO A 575 -5.08 -42.15 12.69
N THR A 576 -4.38 -41.77 11.65
CA THR A 576 -3.74 -40.45 11.51
C THR A 576 -4.30 -39.68 10.32
N ASN A 577 -4.22 -38.37 10.40
CA ASN A 577 -4.43 -37.52 9.22
C ASN A 577 -3.16 -37.46 8.37
N ARG A 578 -3.34 -37.34 7.06
CA ARG A 578 -2.29 -37.11 6.07
C ARG A 578 -2.68 -35.97 5.14
N TYR A 579 -1.72 -35.12 4.81
CA TYR A 579 -1.93 -33.99 3.88
C TYR A 579 -1.03 -34.18 2.65
N LEU A 580 -1.61 -33.98 1.47
CA LEU A 580 -0.96 -34.20 0.19
C LEU A 580 -1.21 -33.01 -0.74
N LEU A 581 -0.32 -32.79 -1.71
CA LEU A 581 -0.63 -31.99 -2.90
C LEU A 581 -1.07 -32.94 -4.01
N ASP A 582 -2.07 -32.54 -4.79
CA ASP A 582 -2.39 -33.20 -6.04
C ASP A 582 -1.16 -33.16 -6.97
N GLY A 583 -0.81 -34.29 -7.57
CA GLY A 583 0.33 -34.42 -8.50
C GLY A 583 0.17 -33.53 -9.74
N ASP A 584 -1.06 -33.27 -10.15
CA ASP A 584 -1.43 -32.47 -11.30
C ASP A 584 -1.95 -31.07 -10.88
N LEU A 585 -1.55 -30.60 -9.69
CA LEU A 585 -1.98 -29.30 -9.18
C LEU A 585 -1.60 -28.17 -10.13
N VAL A 586 -2.59 -27.42 -10.57
CA VAL A 586 -2.43 -26.22 -11.41
C VAL A 586 -2.47 -24.96 -10.53
N LEU A 587 -1.85 -23.87 -11.02
CA LEU A 587 -1.87 -22.62 -10.28
C LEU A 587 -3.30 -22.03 -10.20
N PRO A 588 -3.71 -21.57 -9.00
CA PRO A 588 -4.96 -20.84 -8.87
C PRO A 588 -4.88 -19.50 -9.61
N GLY A 589 -5.99 -19.13 -10.23
CA GLY A 589 -5.99 -17.91 -10.99
C GLY A 589 -7.36 -17.25 -11.12
N SER A 590 -7.41 -16.14 -11.83
CA SER A 590 -8.66 -15.44 -12.11
C SER A 590 -8.68 -14.78 -13.47
N MET A 591 -9.87 -14.72 -14.08
CA MET A 591 -10.19 -13.83 -15.19
C MET A 591 -10.84 -12.57 -14.63
N SER A 592 -10.43 -11.40 -15.09
CA SER A 592 -11.01 -10.12 -14.70
C SER A 592 -11.45 -9.33 -15.95
N LEU A 593 -12.65 -8.77 -15.89
CA LEU A 593 -13.18 -7.81 -16.85
C LEU A 593 -13.54 -6.55 -16.09
N ASN A 594 -13.12 -5.39 -16.58
CA ASN A 594 -13.47 -4.11 -15.99
C ASN A 594 -13.90 -3.08 -17.02
N ALA A 595 -14.77 -2.17 -16.61
CA ALA A 595 -15.19 -1.01 -17.37
C ALA A 595 -15.42 0.17 -16.42
N GLY A 596 -14.99 1.36 -16.81
CA GLY A 596 -15.10 2.51 -15.93
C GLY A 596 -15.09 3.85 -16.66
N ILE A 597 -15.52 4.86 -15.93
CA ILE A 597 -15.52 6.25 -16.34
C ILE A 597 -14.89 7.10 -15.25
N ASP A 598 -14.06 8.03 -15.67
CA ASP A 598 -13.53 9.14 -14.86
C ASP A 598 -14.06 10.44 -15.41
N GLN A 599 -14.65 11.27 -14.56
CA GLN A 599 -15.23 12.54 -14.93
C GLN A 599 -14.75 13.65 -13.99
N GLN A 600 -14.11 14.68 -14.52
CA GLN A 600 -13.92 15.94 -13.84
C GLN A 600 -15.21 16.78 -14.00
N VAL A 601 -15.95 16.97 -12.91
CA VAL A 601 -17.27 17.59 -12.92
C VAL A 601 -17.14 19.12 -12.88
N VAL A 602 -16.59 19.66 -11.80
CA VAL A 602 -16.42 21.10 -11.59
C VAL A 602 -15.11 21.34 -10.83
N GLY A 603 -14.29 22.28 -11.30
CA GLY A 603 -13.05 22.64 -10.63
C GLY A 603 -12.16 21.43 -10.37
N SER A 604 -11.89 21.14 -9.11
CA SER A 604 -11.08 20.00 -8.68
C SER A 604 -11.91 18.74 -8.33
N LEU A 605 -13.25 18.79 -8.43
CA LEU A 605 -14.10 17.62 -8.17
C LEU A 605 -13.97 16.61 -9.29
N ARG A 606 -13.47 15.42 -8.94
CA ARG A 606 -13.42 14.26 -9.81
C ARG A 606 -14.34 13.17 -9.25
N VAL A 607 -15.09 12.54 -10.13
CA VAL A 607 -15.94 11.39 -9.83
C VAL A 607 -15.55 10.26 -10.77
N ASN A 608 -15.45 9.07 -10.24
CA ASN A 608 -15.23 7.88 -11.03
C ASN A 608 -16.23 6.79 -10.69
N ALA A 609 -16.61 5.99 -11.67
CA ALA A 609 -17.38 4.79 -11.49
C ALA A 609 -16.71 3.64 -12.23
N THR A 610 -16.65 2.48 -11.58
CA THR A 610 -16.01 1.29 -12.16
C THR A 610 -16.83 0.07 -11.83
N TYR A 611 -17.13 -0.71 -12.86
CA TYR A 611 -17.65 -2.07 -12.76
C TYR A 611 -16.52 -3.07 -12.98
N THR A 612 -16.45 -4.10 -12.14
CA THR A 612 -15.50 -5.22 -12.29
C THR A 612 -16.26 -6.53 -12.15
N TYR A 613 -16.11 -7.39 -13.13
CA TYR A 613 -16.47 -8.80 -13.04
C TYR A 613 -15.20 -9.64 -12.89
N ARG A 614 -15.17 -10.54 -11.89
CA ARG A 614 -14.04 -11.44 -11.68
C ARG A 614 -14.55 -12.88 -11.54
N ARG A 615 -13.90 -13.81 -12.21
CA ARG A 615 -14.11 -15.24 -12.08
C ARG A 615 -12.82 -15.89 -11.63
N GLY A 616 -12.80 -16.36 -10.37
CA GLY A 616 -11.72 -17.23 -9.87
C GLY A 616 -11.87 -18.63 -10.46
N ARG A 617 -10.75 -19.21 -10.83
CA ARG A 617 -10.63 -20.57 -11.35
C ARG A 617 -9.50 -21.30 -10.62
N ASN A 618 -9.56 -22.62 -10.62
CA ASN A 618 -8.51 -23.45 -10.02
C ASN A 618 -8.22 -23.05 -8.57
N LEU A 619 -9.27 -22.66 -7.82
CA LEU A 619 -9.08 -22.28 -6.41
C LEU A 619 -8.87 -23.51 -5.57
N LEU A 620 -8.07 -23.37 -4.51
CA LEU A 620 -7.68 -24.49 -3.68
C LEU A 620 -8.83 -24.93 -2.74
N ARG A 621 -8.98 -26.24 -2.64
CA ARG A 621 -9.78 -26.91 -1.61
C ARG A 621 -9.08 -28.16 -1.08
N GLY A 622 -9.49 -28.65 0.09
CA GLY A 622 -9.14 -29.98 0.57
C GLY A 622 -10.14 -31.03 0.06
N ARG A 623 -9.64 -32.15 -0.45
CA ARG A 623 -10.43 -33.34 -0.76
C ARG A 623 -10.05 -34.49 0.14
N ASN A 624 -11.00 -35.10 0.81
CA ASN A 624 -10.73 -36.25 1.64
C ASN A 624 -10.77 -37.53 0.80
N LEU A 625 -9.62 -38.08 0.41
CA LEU A 625 -9.50 -39.32 -0.33
C LEU A 625 -9.90 -40.56 0.52
N ASN A 626 -9.96 -40.40 1.84
CA ASN A 626 -10.34 -41.42 2.80
C ASN A 626 -11.67 -41.14 3.49
N ALA A 627 -12.57 -40.44 2.78
CA ALA A 627 -13.91 -40.16 3.31
C ALA A 627 -14.67 -41.47 3.53
N PRO A 628 -15.47 -41.59 4.62
CA PRO A 628 -16.26 -42.81 4.86
C PRO A 628 -17.27 -43.04 3.75
N VAL A 629 -17.28 -44.24 3.19
CA VAL A 629 -18.28 -44.72 2.24
C VAL A 629 -19.15 -45.74 2.97
N ALA A 630 -20.44 -45.45 3.11
CA ALA A 630 -21.37 -46.25 3.93
C ALA A 630 -20.88 -46.47 5.37
N GLY A 631 -20.17 -45.48 5.94
CA GLY A 631 -19.62 -45.54 7.29
C GLY A 631 -18.27 -46.25 7.44
N VAL A 632 -17.70 -46.76 6.34
CA VAL A 632 -16.40 -47.47 6.33
C VAL A 632 -15.37 -46.65 5.58
N ARG A 633 -14.19 -46.41 6.17
CA ARG A 633 -13.07 -45.73 5.53
C ARG A 633 -12.33 -46.71 4.58
N PRO A 634 -11.96 -46.23 3.37
CA PRO A 634 -11.19 -47.05 2.40
C PRO A 634 -9.86 -47.53 2.98
N ASP A 635 -9.12 -46.72 3.73
CA ASP A 635 -7.89 -47.09 4.41
C ASP A 635 -8.03 -46.91 5.92
N PRO A 636 -8.07 -47.98 6.71
CA PRO A 636 -8.22 -47.87 8.16
C PRO A 636 -6.99 -47.31 8.89
N ALA A 637 -5.83 -47.25 8.24
CA ALA A 637 -4.62 -46.65 8.83
C ALA A 637 -4.71 -45.12 8.95
N PHE A 638 -5.61 -44.48 8.18
CA PHE A 638 -5.80 -43.04 8.20
C PHE A 638 -7.21 -42.66 8.66
N SER A 639 -7.31 -41.55 9.36
CA SER A 639 -8.57 -40.84 9.61
C SER A 639 -8.96 -40.10 8.35
N ASN A 640 -8.20 -39.08 7.97
CA ASN A 640 -8.41 -38.34 6.75
C ASN A 640 -7.11 -38.27 5.92
N VAL A 641 -7.23 -38.47 4.63
CA VAL A 641 -6.18 -38.20 3.65
C VAL A 641 -6.63 -37.01 2.85
N VAL A 642 -6.15 -35.82 3.23
CA VAL A 642 -6.57 -34.54 2.63
C VAL A 642 -5.62 -34.18 1.52
N GLU A 643 -6.10 -34.24 0.29
CA GLU A 643 -5.38 -33.83 -0.89
C GLU A 643 -5.79 -32.40 -1.25
N VAL A 644 -4.82 -31.52 -1.44
CA VAL A 644 -5.05 -30.14 -1.92
C VAL A 644 -5.29 -30.20 -3.42
N GLN A 645 -6.49 -29.86 -3.83
CA GLN A 645 -6.89 -29.79 -5.23
C GLN A 645 -7.21 -28.37 -5.67
N ALA A 646 -7.07 -28.10 -6.98
CA ALA A 646 -7.31 -26.81 -7.61
C ALA A 646 -8.53 -26.87 -8.54
N ASP A 647 -9.71 -27.21 -8.01
CA ASP A 647 -10.96 -27.40 -8.77
C ASP A 647 -12.12 -26.50 -8.29
N ALA A 648 -11.90 -25.70 -7.25
CA ALA A 648 -12.88 -24.75 -6.76
C ALA A 648 -12.90 -23.46 -7.58
N ALA A 649 -13.98 -22.68 -7.46
CA ALA A 649 -14.22 -21.49 -8.22
C ALA A 649 -14.85 -20.36 -7.40
N SER A 650 -14.76 -19.13 -7.93
CA SER A 650 -15.47 -17.96 -7.39
C SER A 650 -15.99 -17.07 -8.50
N ARG A 651 -16.96 -16.22 -8.18
CA ARG A 651 -17.47 -15.16 -9.05
C ARG A 651 -17.76 -13.92 -8.22
N ALA A 652 -17.37 -12.78 -8.73
CA ALA A 652 -17.60 -11.52 -8.07
C ALA A 652 -18.02 -10.44 -9.06
N HIS A 653 -19.03 -9.67 -8.70
CA HIS A 653 -19.46 -8.46 -9.36
C HIS A 653 -19.25 -7.30 -8.39
N SER A 654 -18.51 -6.29 -8.81
CA SER A 654 -18.21 -5.14 -7.98
C SER A 654 -18.46 -3.84 -8.73
N VAL A 655 -19.18 -2.91 -8.10
CA VAL A 655 -19.35 -1.54 -8.56
C VAL A 655 -18.67 -0.64 -7.55
N ASN A 656 -17.68 0.12 -7.98
CA ASN A 656 -16.99 1.10 -7.14
C ASN A 656 -17.29 2.51 -7.67
N VAL A 657 -17.73 3.41 -6.78
CA VAL A 657 -17.95 4.82 -7.08
C VAL A 657 -17.09 5.64 -6.13
N GLY A 658 -16.21 6.46 -6.69
CA GLY A 658 -15.31 7.33 -5.93
C GLY A 658 -15.53 8.78 -6.29
N ALA A 659 -15.37 9.66 -5.30
CA ALA A 659 -15.34 11.10 -5.49
C ALA A 659 -14.18 11.69 -4.70
N ASN A 660 -13.47 12.65 -5.30
CA ASN A 660 -12.43 13.39 -4.61
C ASN A 660 -12.42 14.85 -5.07
N MET A 661 -12.14 15.75 -4.11
CA MET A 661 -12.12 17.17 -4.33
C MET A 661 -11.01 17.82 -3.49
N ILE A 662 -10.33 18.79 -4.08
CA ILE A 662 -9.31 19.62 -3.42
C ILE A 662 -9.66 21.09 -3.63
N LEU A 663 -9.87 21.83 -2.55
CA LEU A 663 -10.13 23.26 -2.55
C LEU A 663 -8.96 23.98 -1.85
N LEU A 664 -7.97 24.38 -2.63
CA LEU A 664 -6.77 25.07 -2.09
C LEU A 664 -7.06 26.47 -1.60
N ASN A 665 -7.99 27.17 -2.26
CA ASN A 665 -8.35 28.56 -1.96
C ASN A 665 -9.36 28.71 -0.81
N TRP A 666 -9.99 27.61 -0.38
CA TRP A 666 -10.97 27.60 0.71
C TRP A 666 -10.49 26.67 1.82
N HIS A 667 -9.87 27.26 2.85
CA HIS A 667 -9.39 26.54 4.03
C HIS A 667 -8.57 25.28 3.74
N ARG A 668 -7.91 25.18 2.56
CA ARG A 668 -7.16 23.99 2.11
C ARG A 668 -7.94 22.69 2.36
N THR A 669 -9.20 22.70 1.93
CA THR A 669 -10.12 21.59 2.18
C THR A 669 -9.88 20.45 1.21
N PHE A 670 -9.90 19.25 1.74
CA PHE A 670 -9.85 18.00 0.99
C PHE A 670 -11.04 17.12 1.37
N PHE A 671 -11.60 16.48 0.36
CA PHE A 671 -12.63 15.47 0.51
C PHE A 671 -12.32 14.29 -0.40
N ALA A 672 -12.43 13.06 0.11
CA ALA A 672 -12.43 11.84 -0.67
C ALA A 672 -13.49 10.89 -0.10
N ALA A 673 -14.23 10.24 -0.97
CA ALA A 673 -15.17 9.19 -0.62
C ALA A 673 -15.10 8.06 -1.65
N ASN A 674 -15.25 6.84 -1.18
CA ASN A 674 -15.34 5.65 -2.02
C ASN A 674 -16.47 4.76 -1.50
N TYR A 675 -17.36 4.36 -2.39
CA TYR A 675 -18.40 3.39 -2.12
C TYR A 675 -18.20 2.17 -3.02
N ALA A 676 -18.25 0.99 -2.44
CA ALA A 676 -18.19 -0.28 -3.14
C ALA A 676 -19.40 -1.14 -2.84
N TYR A 677 -20.11 -1.54 -3.89
CA TYR A 677 -21.04 -2.64 -3.84
C TYR A 677 -20.37 -3.88 -4.41
N THR A 678 -20.37 -4.99 -3.68
CA THR A 678 -19.76 -6.24 -4.10
C THR A 678 -20.70 -7.42 -3.83
N ARG A 679 -20.98 -8.19 -4.87
CA ARG A 679 -21.57 -9.52 -4.74
C ARG A 679 -20.49 -10.53 -5.10
N SER A 680 -20.04 -11.30 -4.13
CA SER A 680 -18.97 -12.28 -4.28
C SER A 680 -19.42 -13.61 -3.69
N ASP A 681 -19.47 -14.63 -4.53
CA ASP A 681 -19.82 -15.99 -4.18
C ASP A 681 -18.64 -16.93 -4.51
N SER A 682 -18.40 -17.94 -3.68
CA SER A 682 -17.34 -18.91 -3.89
C SER A 682 -17.74 -20.27 -3.32
N ASN A 683 -17.25 -21.34 -3.95
CA ASN A 683 -17.28 -22.69 -3.39
C ASN A 683 -15.92 -23.17 -2.87
N ALA A 684 -14.87 -22.30 -2.97
CA ALA A 684 -13.56 -22.59 -2.39
C ALA A 684 -13.62 -22.51 -0.86
N THR A 685 -13.08 -23.54 -0.19
CA THR A 685 -13.04 -23.64 1.28
C THR A 685 -11.64 -23.38 1.85
N GLY A 686 -10.62 -23.41 1.03
CA GLY A 686 -9.20 -23.31 1.39
C GLY A 686 -8.47 -24.64 1.27
N ALA A 687 -7.17 -24.59 1.09
CA ALA A 687 -6.32 -25.72 0.70
C ALA A 687 -6.53 -27.03 1.53
N PHE A 688 -6.75 -26.88 2.83
CA PHE A 688 -6.90 -28.05 3.73
C PHE A 688 -8.30 -28.16 4.34
N SER A 689 -9.21 -27.30 3.96
CA SER A 689 -10.56 -27.33 4.48
C SER A 689 -11.40 -28.32 3.71
N LEU A 690 -11.96 -29.28 4.40
CA LEU A 690 -12.91 -30.22 3.81
C LEU A 690 -14.27 -29.55 3.65
N PRO A 691 -14.88 -29.60 2.44
CA PRO A 691 -16.24 -29.12 2.27
C PRO A 691 -17.23 -29.97 3.07
N ALA A 692 -18.23 -29.35 3.69
CA ALA A 692 -19.28 -30.09 4.41
C ALA A 692 -20.09 -31.02 3.48
N SER A 693 -20.17 -30.68 2.19
CA SER A 693 -20.83 -31.49 1.17
C SER A 693 -19.92 -32.57 0.53
N GLY A 694 -18.69 -32.79 1.06
CA GLY A 694 -17.69 -33.66 0.46
C GLY A 694 -17.28 -33.21 -0.93
N ASP A 695 -17.43 -34.07 -1.96
CA ASP A 695 -17.09 -33.75 -3.34
C ASP A 695 -18.18 -32.97 -4.11
N ALA A 696 -19.35 -32.73 -3.51
CA ALA A 696 -20.46 -32.00 -4.16
C ALA A 696 -20.26 -30.49 -4.06
N LEU A 697 -19.21 -29.94 -4.70
CA LEU A 697 -18.84 -28.52 -4.64
C LEU A 697 -19.96 -27.55 -5.07
N ASP A 698 -20.92 -27.98 -5.88
CA ASP A 698 -22.07 -27.16 -6.26
C ASP A 698 -22.93 -26.75 -5.06
N GLN A 699 -22.90 -27.54 -3.98
CA GLN A 699 -23.61 -27.22 -2.73
C GLN A 699 -22.81 -26.27 -1.82
N GLU A 700 -21.55 -25.97 -2.15
CA GLU A 700 -20.66 -25.09 -1.39
C GLU A 700 -20.70 -23.63 -1.87
N TRP A 701 -21.47 -23.27 -2.88
CA TRP A 701 -21.62 -21.91 -3.29
C TRP A 701 -22.28 -21.05 -2.21
N GLY A 702 -21.59 -20.01 -1.78
CA GLY A 702 -22.09 -19.08 -0.78
C GLY A 702 -21.39 -17.74 -0.82
N PRO A 703 -22.01 -16.69 -0.23
CA PRO A 703 -21.42 -15.36 -0.16
C PRO A 703 -20.16 -15.37 0.72
N VAL A 704 -19.14 -14.60 0.31
CA VAL A 704 -17.84 -14.56 1.01
C VAL A 704 -17.40 -13.15 1.44
N ALA A 705 -18.20 -12.12 1.15
CA ALA A 705 -17.85 -10.74 1.47
C ALA A 705 -19.07 -9.89 1.86
N PRO A 706 -18.89 -8.84 2.68
CA PRO A 706 -19.92 -7.81 2.88
C PRO A 706 -20.32 -7.16 1.56
N ARG A 707 -21.61 -6.91 1.36
CA ARG A 707 -22.12 -6.35 0.09
C ARG A 707 -21.81 -4.88 -0.09
N HIS A 708 -21.88 -4.08 0.97
CA HIS A 708 -21.72 -2.64 0.92
C HIS A 708 -20.54 -2.21 1.77
N ARG A 709 -19.67 -1.38 1.19
CA ARG A 709 -18.56 -0.74 1.90
C ARG A 709 -18.50 0.73 1.50
N PHE A 710 -18.32 1.59 2.48
CA PHE A 710 -18.09 3.02 2.28
C PHE A 710 -16.87 3.43 3.10
N GLY A 711 -15.96 4.19 2.47
CA GLY A 711 -14.83 4.85 3.09
C GLY A 711 -14.83 6.33 2.70
N GLY A 712 -14.65 7.21 3.68
CA GLY A 712 -14.60 8.64 3.43
C GLY A 712 -13.55 9.33 4.29
N GLN A 713 -12.97 10.39 3.76
CA GLN A 713 -12.07 11.28 4.47
C GLN A 713 -12.37 12.73 4.10
N PHE A 714 -12.46 13.56 5.12
CA PHE A 714 -12.56 15.01 4.99
C PHE A 714 -11.45 15.63 5.82
N SER A 715 -10.77 16.65 5.30
CA SER A 715 -9.82 17.46 6.09
C SER A 715 -9.89 18.91 5.67
N THR A 716 -9.72 19.81 6.62
CA THR A 716 -9.73 21.26 6.38
C THR A 716 -8.86 21.98 7.41
N GLN A 717 -8.33 23.13 7.03
CA GLN A 717 -7.72 24.08 7.95
C GLN A 717 -8.76 25.15 8.32
N ILE A 718 -9.36 25.04 9.51
CA ILE A 718 -10.40 25.98 9.98
C ILE A 718 -9.84 27.41 10.08
N ILE A 719 -8.68 27.54 10.69
CA ILE A 719 -7.85 28.75 10.74
C ILE A 719 -6.42 28.36 10.40
N ARG A 720 -5.57 29.36 10.21
CA ARG A 720 -4.15 29.13 9.94
C ARG A 720 -3.55 28.23 11.03
N ASP A 721 -2.88 27.17 10.59
CA ASP A 721 -2.17 26.19 11.43
C ASP A 721 -3.05 25.28 12.32
N LEU A 722 -4.39 25.42 12.31
CA LEU A 722 -5.35 24.51 12.92
C LEU A 722 -6.00 23.62 11.87
N GLY A 723 -5.63 22.34 11.86
CA GLY A 723 -6.17 21.33 10.98
C GLY A 723 -7.21 20.44 11.68
N VAL A 724 -8.29 20.12 10.98
CA VAL A 724 -9.28 19.12 11.40
C VAL A 724 -9.45 18.09 10.30
N SER A 725 -9.45 16.82 10.65
CA SER A 725 -9.76 15.75 9.72
C SER A 725 -10.75 14.76 10.33
N ILE A 726 -11.61 14.21 9.48
CA ILE A 726 -12.64 13.23 9.83
C ILE A 726 -12.50 12.08 8.85
N SER A 727 -12.49 10.86 9.35
CA SER A 727 -12.53 9.63 8.55
C SER A 727 -13.77 8.83 8.91
N ALA A 728 -14.44 8.26 7.91
CA ALA A 728 -15.61 7.43 8.10
C ALA A 728 -15.42 6.08 7.38
N ARG A 729 -15.82 5.00 8.03
CA ARG A 729 -15.90 3.66 7.45
C ARG A 729 -17.23 3.05 7.80
N VAL A 730 -17.87 2.47 6.80
CA VAL A 730 -19.16 1.79 6.96
C VAL A 730 -19.11 0.51 6.14
N GLN A 731 -19.56 -0.59 6.71
CA GLN A 731 -19.76 -1.83 5.95
C GLN A 731 -21.03 -2.55 6.41
N SER A 732 -21.67 -3.21 5.47
CA SER A 732 -22.76 -4.14 5.80
C SER A 732 -22.23 -5.35 6.55
N GLY A 733 -23.14 -6.13 7.15
CA GLY A 733 -22.77 -7.36 7.83
C GLY A 733 -21.97 -8.32 6.95
N SER A 734 -21.05 -9.03 7.57
CA SER A 734 -20.25 -10.10 6.93
C SER A 734 -21.03 -11.42 6.98
N PRO A 735 -21.02 -12.22 5.91
CA PRO A 735 -21.62 -13.55 5.94
C PRO A 735 -20.83 -14.49 6.85
N TYR A 736 -21.53 -15.42 7.54
CA TYR A 736 -20.93 -16.49 8.35
C TYR A 736 -21.73 -17.77 8.24
N ASN A 737 -21.07 -18.89 8.56
CA ASN A 737 -21.63 -20.23 8.41
C ASN A 737 -22.47 -20.61 9.64
N ILE A 738 -23.55 -21.35 9.42
CA ILE A 738 -24.32 -22.03 10.47
C ILE A 738 -23.95 -23.50 10.39
N THR A 739 -23.54 -24.09 11.53
CA THR A 739 -23.18 -25.52 11.64
C THR A 739 -23.97 -26.18 12.74
N THR A 740 -24.20 -27.47 12.60
CA THR A 740 -24.95 -28.27 13.60
C THR A 740 -24.20 -28.38 14.92
N GLY A 741 -22.86 -28.23 14.92
CA GLY A 741 -21.99 -28.51 16.06
C GLY A 741 -21.72 -30.00 16.26
N VAL A 742 -22.17 -30.84 15.34
CA VAL A 742 -22.01 -32.30 15.36
C VAL A 742 -21.38 -32.72 14.03
N ASP A 743 -20.52 -33.75 14.09
CA ASP A 743 -19.93 -34.41 12.92
C ASP A 743 -20.93 -35.45 12.38
N ASN A 744 -21.78 -35.03 11.43
CA ASN A 744 -22.84 -35.90 10.89
C ASN A 744 -22.32 -36.91 9.87
N ASN A 745 -21.29 -36.52 9.12
CA ASN A 745 -20.68 -37.35 8.05
C ASN A 745 -19.53 -38.22 8.54
N ARG A 746 -19.13 -38.06 9.82
CA ARG A 746 -18.05 -38.80 10.50
C ARG A 746 -16.68 -38.63 9.87
N ASP A 747 -16.42 -37.47 9.32
CA ASP A 747 -15.10 -37.11 8.76
C ASP A 747 -14.14 -36.53 9.81
N GLY A 748 -14.61 -36.25 11.01
CA GLY A 748 -13.84 -35.68 12.12
C GLY A 748 -13.80 -34.14 12.08
N VAL A 749 -14.63 -33.50 11.25
CA VAL A 749 -14.71 -32.03 11.13
C VAL A 749 -16.12 -31.54 11.46
N PHE A 750 -16.22 -30.55 12.34
CA PHE A 750 -17.51 -30.01 12.84
C PHE A 750 -18.03 -28.85 11.98
N ASN A 751 -18.07 -29.03 10.67
CA ASN A 751 -18.52 -28.02 9.72
C ASN A 751 -19.85 -28.34 9.04
N ASP A 752 -20.49 -29.44 9.43
CA ASP A 752 -21.78 -29.89 8.88
C ASP A 752 -22.88 -28.87 9.10
N ARG A 753 -23.59 -28.58 8.03
CA ARG A 753 -24.71 -27.62 8.04
C ARG A 753 -26.05 -28.31 8.24
N PRO A 754 -27.03 -27.63 8.86
CA PRO A 754 -28.40 -28.13 8.90
C PRO A 754 -28.97 -28.35 7.50
N ALA A 755 -29.86 -29.29 7.33
CA ALA A 755 -30.49 -29.57 6.05
C ALA A 755 -31.18 -28.31 5.48
N GLY A 756 -30.95 -28.03 4.20
CA GLY A 756 -31.47 -26.84 3.51
C GLY A 756 -30.77 -25.52 3.82
N VAL A 757 -29.75 -25.51 4.68
CA VAL A 757 -28.98 -24.31 4.98
C VAL A 757 -27.73 -24.24 4.10
N GLY A 758 -27.65 -23.22 3.25
CA GLY A 758 -26.50 -22.98 2.39
C GLY A 758 -25.28 -22.47 3.17
N ARG A 759 -24.12 -22.51 2.51
CA ARG A 759 -22.87 -21.97 3.08
C ARG A 759 -22.98 -20.47 3.30
N ASN A 760 -22.53 -20.01 4.48
CA ASN A 760 -22.53 -18.60 4.88
C ASN A 760 -23.91 -17.93 4.79
N ALA A 761 -24.97 -18.67 5.17
CA ALA A 761 -26.35 -18.19 5.06
C ALA A 761 -26.70 -17.09 6.07
N ALA A 762 -25.97 -17.00 7.18
CA ALA A 762 -26.18 -15.97 8.19
C ALA A 762 -25.33 -14.72 7.93
N THR A 763 -25.74 -13.60 8.52
CA THR A 763 -25.05 -12.31 8.33
C THR A 763 -24.91 -11.59 9.67
N THR A 764 -23.72 -11.10 9.97
CA THR A 764 -23.45 -10.29 11.17
C THR A 764 -24.12 -8.92 11.08
N ALA A 765 -24.18 -8.17 12.19
CA ALA A 765 -24.57 -6.77 12.17
C ALA A 765 -23.62 -5.93 11.31
N GLY A 766 -24.16 -4.87 10.70
CA GLY A 766 -23.35 -3.88 9.97
C GLY A 766 -22.50 -3.06 10.95
N GLN A 767 -21.36 -2.62 10.48
CA GLN A 767 -20.34 -1.91 11.25
C GLN A 767 -20.10 -0.52 10.68
N TRP A 768 -19.87 0.47 11.53
CA TRP A 768 -19.36 1.77 11.11
C TRP A 768 -18.48 2.41 12.18
N ASP A 769 -17.52 3.16 11.73
CA ASP A 769 -16.51 3.83 12.55
C ASP A 769 -16.29 5.24 12.02
N LEU A 770 -16.28 6.20 12.93
CA LEU A 770 -15.97 7.60 12.67
C LEU A 770 -14.71 7.97 13.47
N GLY A 771 -13.64 8.30 12.77
CA GLY A 771 -12.43 8.84 13.34
C GLY A 771 -12.37 10.35 13.20
N ALA A 772 -11.78 11.03 14.17
CA ALA A 772 -11.51 12.48 14.12
C ALA A 772 -10.10 12.78 14.57
N ARG A 773 -9.48 13.81 13.97
CA ARG A 773 -8.17 14.34 14.37
C ARG A 773 -8.21 15.86 14.32
N VAL A 774 -7.70 16.48 15.37
CA VAL A 774 -7.45 17.92 15.45
C VAL A 774 -5.95 18.11 15.65
N SER A 775 -5.33 19.02 14.92
CA SER A 775 -3.91 19.32 15.07
C SER A 775 -3.66 20.82 14.99
N TYR A 776 -2.76 21.30 15.82
CA TYR A 776 -2.30 22.70 15.83
C TYR A 776 -0.79 22.75 15.71
N ALA A 777 -0.29 23.53 14.73
CA ALA A 777 1.12 23.65 14.42
C ALA A 777 1.66 25.03 14.73
N ILE A 778 2.79 25.11 15.42
CA ILE A 778 3.49 26.34 15.76
C ILE A 778 4.82 26.36 15.03
N GLY A 779 5.00 27.32 14.13
CA GLY A 779 6.29 27.55 13.47
C GLY A 779 7.07 28.67 14.13
N PHE A 780 8.36 28.44 14.40
CA PHE A 780 9.23 29.46 15.01
C PHE A 780 10.66 29.43 14.43
N GLY A 781 11.47 30.42 14.82
CA GLY A 781 12.79 30.62 14.24
C GLY A 781 12.77 31.39 12.92
N LYS A 782 13.94 31.66 12.35
CA LYS A 782 14.08 32.32 11.05
C LYS A 782 13.39 31.48 9.98
N ARG A 783 12.91 32.14 8.91
CA ARG A 783 12.40 31.41 7.73
C ARG A 783 13.46 30.37 7.32
N ALA A 784 13.04 29.15 7.10
CA ALA A 784 13.94 28.15 6.54
C ALA A 784 14.54 28.72 5.26
N GLN A 785 15.82 29.02 5.26
CA GLN A 785 16.52 29.35 4.02
C GLN A 785 16.45 28.05 3.18
N THR A 786 15.50 28.04 2.25
CA THR A 786 15.68 27.20 1.07
C THR A 786 16.97 27.69 0.45
N GLY A 787 18.01 26.87 0.54
CA GLY A 787 19.36 27.24 0.06
C GLY A 787 19.28 27.94 -1.28
N GLY A 788 19.83 29.14 -1.34
CA GLY A 788 19.81 30.17 -2.34
C GLY A 788 19.28 29.77 -3.71
N GLY A 789 18.05 30.06 -3.96
CA GLY A 789 17.38 29.97 -5.24
C GLY A 789 15.91 30.26 -5.00
N GLY A 790 15.46 31.48 -5.33
CA GLY A 790 14.08 31.96 -5.18
C GLY A 790 13.12 31.09 -5.98
N GLY A 791 12.60 30.11 -5.35
CA GLY A 791 11.55 29.25 -5.84
C GLY A 791 10.98 28.52 -4.63
N GLY A 792 9.89 29.07 -4.05
CA GLY A 792 9.02 28.26 -3.23
C GLY A 792 8.74 27.00 -4.01
N THR A 793 8.80 25.83 -3.36
CA THR A 793 8.46 24.57 -3.99
C THR A 793 7.05 24.72 -4.55
N GLN A 794 6.96 25.09 -5.82
CA GLN A 794 5.71 25.08 -6.56
C GLN A 794 5.36 23.61 -6.74
N VAL A 795 4.48 23.10 -5.90
CA VAL A 795 3.72 21.91 -6.25
C VAL A 795 2.82 22.38 -7.40
N MET A 796 3.34 22.28 -8.62
CA MET A 796 2.47 22.38 -9.79
C MET A 796 1.57 21.16 -9.76
N VAL A 797 0.38 21.34 -9.25
CA VAL A 797 -0.74 20.48 -9.59
C VAL A 797 -1.11 20.89 -11.02
N ALA A 798 -0.52 20.22 -11.99
CA ALA A 798 -0.93 20.35 -13.37
C ALA A 798 -2.34 19.74 -13.51
N ILE A 799 -3.36 20.60 -13.35
CA ILE A 799 -4.72 20.34 -13.83
C ILE A 799 -4.73 20.86 -15.27
N GLY A 800 -4.29 20.04 -16.20
CA GLY A 800 -4.23 20.44 -17.60
C GLY A 800 -4.57 19.28 -18.52
N GLY A 801 -5.69 19.42 -19.25
CA GLY A 801 -5.90 18.72 -20.50
C GLY A 801 -5.06 19.37 -21.62
N PRO A 802 -4.87 18.72 -22.78
CA PRO A 802 -4.09 19.25 -23.89
C PRO A 802 -4.82 20.47 -24.50
N GLY A 803 -4.35 21.66 -24.16
CA GLY A 803 -4.87 22.92 -24.71
C GLY A 803 -4.91 24.04 -23.67
N GLY A 804 -3.80 24.78 -23.52
CA GLY A 804 -3.79 26.07 -22.87
C GLY A 804 -3.65 26.04 -21.35
N GLY A 805 -2.47 25.73 -20.83
CA GLY A 805 -2.15 25.96 -19.42
C GLY A 805 -1.93 27.43 -19.12
N MET A 806 -2.84 28.04 -18.35
CA MET A 806 -2.49 29.26 -17.62
C MET A 806 -1.54 28.90 -16.47
N PRO A 807 -0.42 29.63 -16.28
CA PRO A 807 0.43 29.42 -15.12
C PRO A 807 -0.36 29.90 -13.89
N MET A 808 -0.83 28.99 -13.06
CA MET A 808 -1.26 29.35 -11.72
C MET A 808 -0.05 29.82 -10.92
N GLY A 809 -0.10 31.05 -10.46
CA GLY A 809 0.91 31.70 -9.64
C GLY A 809 1.30 30.82 -8.45
N GLY A 810 2.60 30.76 -8.16
CA GLY A 810 3.15 29.96 -7.09
C GLY A 810 2.47 30.20 -5.77
N LEU A 811 1.89 29.15 -5.19
CA LEU A 811 1.36 29.19 -3.85
C LEU A 811 2.54 29.32 -2.87
N SER A 812 2.70 30.49 -2.28
CA SER A 812 3.62 30.68 -1.17
C SER A 812 3.10 29.89 0.02
N VAL A 813 3.90 28.92 0.49
CA VAL A 813 3.67 28.27 1.78
C VAL A 813 3.84 29.33 2.86
N SER A 814 2.74 29.86 3.36
CA SER A 814 2.73 30.83 4.46
C SER A 814 2.16 30.14 5.70
N GLY A 815 2.89 30.22 6.83
CA GLY A 815 2.48 29.62 8.09
C GLY A 815 3.63 28.93 8.80
N ALA A 816 3.29 28.00 9.71
CA ALA A 816 4.26 27.19 10.46
C ALA A 816 5.23 26.45 9.55
N ASP A 817 4.81 26.04 8.36
CA ASP A 817 5.62 25.31 7.37
C ASP A 817 6.76 26.15 6.75
N SER A 818 6.73 27.48 6.86
CA SER A 818 7.78 28.37 6.34
C SER A 818 8.89 28.65 7.35
N LYS A 819 8.75 28.19 8.59
CA LYS A 819 9.70 28.40 9.66
C LYS A 819 10.69 27.24 9.79
N ARG A 820 11.89 27.52 10.35
CA ARG A 820 12.92 26.50 10.52
C ARG A 820 12.51 25.40 11.48
N PHE A 821 11.80 25.78 12.54
CA PHE A 821 11.29 24.84 13.54
C PHE A 821 9.78 24.78 13.50
N ARG A 822 9.24 23.58 13.64
CA ARG A 822 7.82 23.33 13.71
C ARG A 822 7.51 22.42 14.89
N LEU A 823 6.58 22.88 15.75
CA LEU A 823 6.02 22.08 16.83
C LEU A 823 4.53 21.86 16.52
N GLU A 824 4.11 20.61 16.44
CA GLU A 824 2.71 20.24 16.19
C GLU A 824 2.20 19.42 17.38
N PHE A 825 1.05 19.83 17.91
CA PHE A 825 0.26 19.05 18.86
C PHE A 825 -0.94 18.47 18.12
N TYR A 826 -1.32 17.26 18.44
CA TYR A 826 -2.53 16.66 17.89
C TYR A 826 -3.28 15.84 18.93
N ALA A 827 -4.60 15.80 18.73
CA ALA A 827 -5.48 14.85 19.38
C ALA A 827 -6.24 14.08 18.31
N SER A 828 -6.28 12.76 18.41
CA SER A 828 -7.04 11.90 17.54
C SER A 828 -7.94 10.99 18.34
N ALA A 829 -9.09 10.67 17.76
CA ALA A 829 -10.06 9.75 18.33
C ALA A 829 -10.51 8.75 17.27
N GLN A 830 -10.47 7.48 17.60
CA GLN A 830 -11.08 6.39 16.84
C GLN A 830 -12.47 6.12 17.42
N ASN A 831 -13.42 5.77 16.56
CA ASN A 831 -14.80 5.50 16.94
C ASN A 831 -15.37 6.59 17.88
N VAL A 832 -15.29 7.86 17.45
CA VAL A 832 -15.71 9.04 18.25
C VAL A 832 -17.11 8.88 18.83
N THR A 833 -18.01 8.27 18.06
CA THR A 833 -19.40 8.03 18.45
C THR A 833 -19.56 6.90 19.45
N ASN A 834 -18.50 6.18 19.77
CA ASN A 834 -18.52 4.99 20.61
C ASN A 834 -19.53 3.93 20.16
N ARG A 835 -19.65 3.75 18.83
CA ARG A 835 -20.53 2.72 18.26
C ARG A 835 -20.03 1.34 18.67
N ARG A 836 -20.95 0.51 19.14
CA ARG A 836 -20.68 -0.90 19.42
C ARG A 836 -20.71 -1.69 18.11
N ASN A 837 -19.54 -1.92 17.53
CA ASN A 837 -19.37 -2.70 16.31
C ASN A 837 -19.21 -4.18 16.68
N TYR A 838 -20.34 -4.87 16.83
CA TYR A 838 -20.37 -6.26 17.23
C TYR A 838 -19.70 -7.18 16.23
N ALA A 839 -18.94 -8.15 16.72
CA ALA A 839 -18.19 -9.16 15.96
C ALA A 839 -18.15 -10.49 16.72
N GLY A 840 -17.53 -11.53 16.14
CA GLY A 840 -17.40 -12.84 16.79
C GLY A 840 -18.74 -13.56 16.98
N TYR A 841 -19.59 -13.54 15.96
CA TYR A 841 -20.86 -14.28 15.99
C TYR A 841 -20.61 -15.77 15.93
N SER A 842 -21.20 -16.55 16.86
CA SER A 842 -21.21 -18.00 16.80
C SER A 842 -22.26 -18.50 15.81
N GLY A 843 -21.83 -19.36 14.89
CA GLY A 843 -22.75 -20.10 14.01
C GLY A 843 -22.98 -21.55 14.44
N VAL A 844 -22.40 -21.99 15.56
CA VAL A 844 -22.49 -23.35 16.06
C VAL A 844 -23.79 -23.51 16.86
N MET A 845 -24.71 -24.34 16.38
CA MET A 845 -26.05 -24.50 17.01
C MET A 845 -26.01 -25.09 18.43
N THR A 846 -24.97 -25.84 18.76
CA THR A 846 -24.77 -26.40 20.13
C THR A 846 -24.14 -25.41 21.09
N SER A 847 -23.66 -24.26 20.60
CA SER A 847 -23.04 -23.22 21.41
C SER A 847 -24.08 -22.47 22.24
N PRO A 848 -23.78 -22.12 23.50
CA PRO A 848 -24.61 -21.21 24.30
C PRO A 848 -24.69 -19.81 23.70
N PHE A 849 -23.77 -19.44 22.78
CA PHE A 849 -23.72 -18.13 22.11
C PHE A 849 -24.24 -18.18 20.67
N PHE A 850 -24.98 -19.22 20.29
CA PHE A 850 -25.48 -19.34 18.91
C PHE A 850 -26.21 -18.07 18.46
N GLY A 851 -25.82 -17.50 17.31
CA GLY A 851 -26.40 -16.30 16.74
C GLY A 851 -26.04 -15.00 17.46
N GLN A 852 -25.24 -15.05 18.53
CA GLN A 852 -24.90 -13.88 19.34
C GLN A 852 -23.44 -13.44 19.09
N PRO A 853 -23.17 -12.12 19.18
CA PRO A 853 -21.81 -11.62 19.15
C PRO A 853 -21.10 -11.84 20.49
N THR A 854 -19.81 -12.10 20.46
CA THR A 854 -18.97 -12.30 21.65
C THR A 854 -17.86 -11.28 21.82
N THR A 855 -17.70 -10.39 20.84
CA THR A 855 -16.71 -9.30 20.89
C THR A 855 -17.21 -8.04 20.18
N VAL A 856 -16.53 -6.92 20.41
CA VAL A 856 -16.70 -5.67 19.67
C VAL A 856 -15.37 -5.23 19.08
N LEU A 857 -15.45 -4.61 17.91
CA LEU A 857 -14.31 -3.96 17.29
C LEU A 857 -14.12 -2.58 17.89
N ASN A 858 -12.93 -2.30 18.37
CA ASN A 858 -12.42 -0.99 18.80
C ASN A 858 -13.46 -0.06 19.44
N PRO A 859 -13.70 -0.14 20.75
CA PRO A 859 -14.35 0.93 21.50
C PRO A 859 -13.66 2.26 21.24
N ARG A 860 -14.30 3.39 21.57
CA ARG A 860 -13.70 4.71 21.38
C ARG A 860 -12.36 4.80 22.11
N LYS A 861 -11.31 5.22 21.38
CA LYS A 861 -9.95 5.43 21.89
C LYS A 861 -9.47 6.82 21.52
N PHE A 862 -8.84 7.52 22.49
CA PHE A 862 -8.21 8.81 22.26
C PHE A 862 -6.70 8.68 22.31
N GLU A 863 -6.02 9.39 21.42
CA GLU A 863 -4.56 9.49 21.38
C GLU A 863 -4.17 10.97 21.33
N LEU A 864 -3.23 11.36 22.16
CA LEU A 864 -2.58 12.66 22.18
C LEU A 864 -1.15 12.51 21.66
N GLY A 865 -0.69 13.49 20.91
CA GLY A 865 0.68 13.43 20.42
C GLY A 865 1.29 14.79 20.15
N MET A 866 2.60 14.77 20.05
CA MET A 866 3.42 15.94 19.77
C MET A 866 4.47 15.55 18.73
N ARG A 867 4.75 16.45 17.82
CA ARG A 867 5.82 16.31 16.83
C ARG A 867 6.63 17.58 16.76
N PHE A 868 7.93 17.47 16.88
CA PHE A 868 8.88 18.54 16.64
C PHE A 868 9.69 18.24 15.39
N GLY A 869 9.86 19.24 14.51
CA GLY A 869 10.66 19.14 13.29
C GLY A 869 11.56 20.36 13.11
N PHE A 870 12.74 20.15 12.51
CA PHE A 870 13.73 21.20 12.21
C PHE A 870 14.38 21.03 10.84
#